data_d785fc7392c2cb3ad66a442c2b9eb852
#
_entry.id   d785fc7392c2cb3ad66a442c2b9eb852
#
_cell.length_a   1.000
_cell.length_b   1.000
_cell.length_c   1.000
_cell.angle_alpha   90.00
_cell.angle_beta   90.00
_cell.angle_gamma   90.00
#
_symmetry.space_group_name_H-M   'P 1'
#
loop_
_entity.id
_entity.type
_entity.pdbx_description
1 polymer ?
#
loop_
_entity_poly.entity_id
_entity_poly.type
_entity_poly.pdbx_seq_one_letter_code
_entity_poly.pdbx_strand_id
1 'polypeptide(L)'
;MRTPDTVGRGTRGTAGCPGGARRLRERFVRTALGVAALALPSLAGAQGTPSDPPPLDLNAIQPSSGARPSPADPVPSGLSSDPSVAVATPEDGPAYVVARFLIEYRSEHPDHPEADALMAARTRLGVVPEGFVAPRPGLPRVTMRVGDVVEGAGGVFHASAINAISRAIVAEMTRRGLGGIIVQLHPEDIDEATGADLRAGQRQDLRFIVWTGRVGRVRTLGSGSAAEAADGAAIDSPGGVQARIRAQSPVQAGDLVRKDRLDDFLFRLNRHPGRRVDVALAPGEQPEEVALDYLVAQSKPWSVYAQLSNTGTEETNEWRERFGFTHNQLTGHDDIFRLDYVTGGFDQAHAVLGSYEFPLRSDRLRARFYGSYSQFDASEVGFADETFSGQTWGGGGEAIYTLYQRGPLFLDATGGLRYSNVSVDNELFGESGEQDFLLPYVGLRLDRFTEAMSTTVGLTFEVSALDADRDELDRLGRSAVDEDWTVLRFDAGHSFYLEPILNRGTNGTRGLTLAHEISLSGRGQYAFDNRLIPNEEDVAGGFYSVRGYPESAAAGDTVVIGTLEYRFHVPRVLPVSDPGFVGSRRVGFLGDSFRWAPQAPYGRADWDLILKAFLDAGRTVNSDRLAGEENETLVGTGVGVELQYKQNVSLRVDWGFALSDIEAADDPVDAGDNRVHFSLTVLY
;
A
#
# COMPACT_ATOMS: atom_id res chain seq x y z
N MET A 1 54.31 84.08 -19.94
CA MET A 1 55.49 83.25 -20.20
C MET A 1 55.06 81.78 -20.10
N ARG A 2 55.06 81.07 -21.23
CA ARG A 2 55.00 79.62 -21.43
C ARG A 2 53.78 78.82 -20.92
N THR A 3 52.90 78.52 -21.81
CA THR A 3 52.16 77.24 -21.91
C THR A 3 53.09 76.03 -21.95
N PRO A 4 52.71 74.78 -21.54
CA PRO A 4 52.15 73.85 -22.50
C PRO A 4 51.11 72.86 -21.89
N ASP A 5 50.32 72.33 -22.66
CA ASP A 5 50.10 71.17 -23.47
C ASP A 5 48.96 70.26 -22.96
N THR A 6 48.03 70.10 -23.81
CA THR A 6 46.91 69.18 -23.85
C THR A 6 47.32 67.69 -23.87
N VAL A 7 46.70 66.83 -23.00
CA VAL A 7 46.63 65.37 -23.21
C VAL A 7 45.17 64.93 -23.15
N GLY A 8 44.74 64.27 -24.19
CA GLY A 8 43.41 63.83 -24.43
C GLY A 8 42.97 62.74 -23.43
N ARG A 9 41.78 62.86 -22.94
CA ARG A 9 41.06 61.80 -22.25
C ARG A 9 40.31 60.92 -23.26
N GLY A 10 40.84 59.72 -23.41
CA GLY A 10 40.09 58.64 -24.02
C GLY A 10 38.99 58.14 -23.06
N THR A 11 37.77 58.29 -23.48
CA THR A 11 36.59 57.65 -22.85
C THR A 11 36.69 56.15 -23.07
N ARG A 12 37.00 55.41 -22.02
CA ARG A 12 36.75 53.94 -21.99
C ARG A 12 35.28 53.72 -21.71
N GLY A 13 34.55 53.34 -22.72
CA GLY A 13 33.22 52.77 -22.61
C GLY A 13 33.35 51.43 -21.85
N THR A 14 32.73 51.35 -20.71
CA THR A 14 32.49 50.08 -20.05
C THR A 14 31.37 49.38 -20.84
N ALA A 15 31.77 48.46 -21.69
CA ALA A 15 30.83 47.46 -22.22
C ALA A 15 30.36 46.63 -21.02
N GLY A 16 29.14 46.86 -20.55
CA GLY A 16 28.47 45.99 -19.58
C GLY A 16 28.32 44.63 -20.23
N CYS A 17 28.81 43.59 -19.57
CA CYS A 17 28.62 42.24 -20.00
C CYS A 17 27.13 41.88 -19.91
N PRO A 18 26.46 41.55 -21.03
CA PRO A 18 25.05 41.10 -20.98
C PRO A 18 24.86 39.78 -20.27
N GLY A 19 25.95 39.05 -19.93
CA GLY A 19 25.90 37.75 -19.28
C GLY A 19 25.59 37.75 -17.77
N GLY A 20 25.74 38.88 -17.09
CA GLY A 20 25.47 38.96 -15.63
C GLY A 20 23.97 39.02 -15.31
N ALA A 21 23.26 39.90 -16.06
CA ALA A 21 21.82 40.04 -15.86
C ALA A 21 21.04 38.78 -16.30
N ARG A 22 21.53 38.07 -17.34
CA ARG A 22 20.93 36.81 -17.78
C ARG A 22 21.14 35.68 -16.77
N ARG A 23 22.31 35.63 -16.11
CA ARG A 23 22.60 34.63 -15.04
C ARG A 23 21.80 34.86 -13.76
N LEU A 24 21.60 36.12 -13.37
CA LEU A 24 20.70 36.47 -12.28
C LEU A 24 19.26 36.01 -12.59
N ARG A 25 18.76 36.35 -13.78
CA ARG A 25 17.44 35.99 -14.25
C ARG A 25 17.18 34.48 -14.18
N GLU A 26 18.12 33.66 -14.63
CA GLU A 26 17.99 32.20 -14.63
C GLU A 26 17.98 31.60 -13.20
N ARG A 27 18.71 32.15 -12.25
CA ARG A 27 18.67 31.72 -10.84
C ARG A 27 17.35 32.09 -10.17
N PHE A 28 16.89 33.33 -10.32
CA PHE A 28 15.68 33.85 -9.69
C PHE A 28 14.42 33.07 -10.10
N VAL A 29 14.27 32.83 -11.38
CA VAL A 29 13.10 32.14 -11.93
C VAL A 29 13.07 30.68 -11.49
N ARG A 30 14.22 30.04 -11.31
CA ARG A 30 14.30 28.65 -10.83
C ARG A 30 13.77 28.49 -9.42
N THR A 31 14.13 29.36 -8.49
CA THR A 31 13.70 29.29 -7.10
C THR A 31 12.19 29.50 -7.01
N ALA A 32 11.65 30.49 -7.68
CA ALA A 32 10.23 30.78 -7.63
C ALA A 32 9.36 29.72 -8.33
N LEU A 33 9.84 29.08 -9.41
CA LEU A 33 9.12 28.04 -10.13
C LEU A 33 9.32 26.62 -9.53
N GLY A 34 10.47 26.35 -8.94
CA GLY A 34 10.67 25.17 -8.11
C GLY A 34 9.65 25.11 -6.96
N VAL A 35 9.27 26.26 -6.41
CA VAL A 35 8.23 26.44 -5.41
C VAL A 35 6.82 26.13 -5.95
N ALA A 36 6.53 26.52 -7.19
CA ALA A 36 5.24 26.19 -7.82
C ALA A 36 5.10 24.69 -8.15
N ALA A 37 6.20 24.04 -8.53
CA ALA A 37 6.24 22.59 -8.74
C ALA A 37 6.01 21.79 -7.45
N LEU A 38 6.34 22.38 -6.27
CA LEU A 38 6.08 21.76 -4.95
C LEU A 38 4.67 22.01 -4.41
N ALA A 39 4.03 23.09 -4.79
CA ALA A 39 2.62 23.30 -4.44
C ALA A 39 1.73 22.27 -5.15
N LEU A 40 2.24 21.69 -6.24
CA LEU A 40 1.59 20.63 -6.99
C LEU A 40 2.50 19.40 -7.02
N PRO A 41 2.16 18.30 -6.33
CA PRO A 41 2.68 17.02 -6.79
C PRO A 41 2.33 16.94 -8.28
N SER A 42 3.32 16.71 -9.14
CA SER A 42 3.07 16.55 -10.58
C SER A 42 1.86 15.63 -10.73
N LEU A 43 0.87 16.02 -11.52
CA LEU A 43 -0.40 15.27 -11.63
C LEU A 43 -0.19 13.81 -12.05
N ALA A 44 0.94 13.48 -12.67
CA ALA A 44 1.40 12.11 -12.90
C ALA A 44 1.83 11.41 -11.60
N GLY A 45 2.29 12.15 -10.58
CA GLY A 45 2.64 11.63 -9.25
C GLY A 45 1.48 11.55 -8.25
N ALA A 46 0.30 12.10 -8.56
CA ALA A 46 -0.91 11.97 -7.72
C ALA A 46 -1.43 10.52 -7.59
N GLN A 47 -0.73 9.56 -8.18
CA GLN A 47 -0.91 8.12 -7.96
C GLN A 47 -0.08 7.61 -6.77
N GLY A 48 -0.11 8.32 -5.64
CA GLY A 48 0.50 7.82 -4.40
C GLY A 48 2.01 7.72 -4.47
N THR A 49 2.70 8.80 -4.78
CA THR A 49 4.12 8.91 -4.48
C THR A 49 4.33 8.99 -2.96
N PRO A 50 5.47 8.52 -2.42
CA PRO A 50 5.80 8.69 -1.00
C PRO A 50 5.93 10.15 -0.54
N SER A 51 5.91 11.12 -1.46
CA SER A 51 5.90 12.56 -1.16
C SER A 51 4.55 13.11 -0.75
N ASP A 52 3.45 12.46 -1.15
CA ASP A 52 2.20 12.71 -0.46
C ASP A 52 2.30 12.12 0.95
N PRO A 53 1.85 12.82 2.02
CA PRO A 53 1.60 12.13 3.27
C PRO A 53 0.78 10.91 2.89
N PRO A 54 1.19 9.68 3.29
CA PRO A 54 0.55 8.46 2.83
C PRO A 54 -0.94 8.72 2.94
N PRO A 55 -1.72 8.56 1.86
CA PRO A 55 -3.15 8.82 1.92
C PRO A 55 -3.59 8.09 3.15
N LEU A 56 -4.10 8.82 4.15
CA LEU A 56 -4.49 8.27 5.45
C LEU A 56 -5.10 6.94 5.13
N ASP A 57 -4.44 5.85 5.52
CA ASP A 57 -4.77 4.51 5.05
C ASP A 57 -6.19 4.18 5.52
N LEU A 58 -7.17 4.62 4.72
CA LEU A 58 -8.59 4.40 4.97
C LEU A 58 -8.92 2.91 4.91
N ASN A 59 -7.98 2.07 4.43
CA ASN A 59 -8.04 0.62 4.51
C ASN A 59 -7.58 0.07 5.88
N ALA A 60 -7.00 0.90 6.74
CA ALA A 60 -6.74 0.54 8.14
C ALA A 60 -8.01 0.48 9.00
N ILE A 61 -9.19 0.81 8.44
CA ILE A 61 -10.47 0.49 9.07
C ILE A 61 -10.69 -1.02 8.97
N GLN A 62 -10.08 -1.77 9.85
CA GLN A 62 -10.62 -3.07 10.19
C GLN A 62 -11.79 -2.85 11.14
N PRO A 63 -13.04 -3.12 10.77
CA PRO A 63 -14.08 -3.31 11.76
C PRO A 63 -13.59 -4.43 12.67
N SER A 64 -13.73 -4.24 13.97
CA SER A 64 -13.44 -5.25 14.97
C SER A 64 -14.01 -6.59 14.49
N SER A 65 -13.14 -7.52 14.10
CA SER A 65 -13.54 -8.87 13.75
C SER A 65 -14.30 -9.43 14.94
N GLY A 66 -15.56 -9.78 14.71
CA GLY A 66 -16.34 -10.59 15.65
C GLY A 66 -15.50 -11.80 16.03
N ALA A 67 -15.54 -12.13 17.30
CA ALA A 67 -14.76 -13.17 17.96
C ALA A 67 -14.56 -14.40 17.07
N ARG A 68 -13.33 -14.67 16.66
CA ARG A 68 -12.93 -16.03 16.32
C ARG A 68 -13.02 -16.87 17.57
N PRO A 69 -13.49 -18.14 17.50
CA PRO A 69 -13.49 -19.02 18.66
C PRO A 69 -12.06 -19.10 19.20
N SER A 70 -11.95 -18.92 20.50
CA SER A 70 -10.72 -19.02 21.29
C SER A 70 -9.99 -20.32 20.98
N PRO A 71 -8.68 -20.32 20.74
CA PRO A 71 -7.90 -21.55 20.81
C PRO A 71 -7.93 -22.06 22.27
N ALA A 72 -8.10 -23.36 22.39
CA ALA A 72 -8.14 -24.07 23.67
C ALA A 72 -6.95 -23.73 24.59
N ASP A 73 -7.21 -23.86 25.89
CA ASP A 73 -6.36 -23.57 27.03
C ASP A 73 -4.89 -23.97 26.89
N PRO A 74 -3.95 -23.28 27.56
CA PRO A 74 -2.53 -23.62 27.52
C PRO A 74 -2.26 -24.89 28.32
N VAL A 75 -1.68 -25.87 27.64
CA VAL A 75 -1.11 -27.08 28.26
C VAL A 75 0.08 -26.68 29.14
N PRO A 76 0.16 -27.13 30.38
CA PRO A 76 1.27 -26.81 31.27
C PRO A 76 2.59 -27.43 30.78
N SER A 77 3.62 -26.60 30.71
CA SER A 77 4.99 -27.00 30.40
C SER A 77 5.63 -27.74 31.58
N GLY A 78 5.70 -29.07 31.47
CA GLY A 78 6.57 -29.89 32.27
C GLY A 78 7.57 -30.60 31.35
N LEU A 79 8.79 -30.07 31.24
CA LEU A 79 9.91 -30.75 30.59
C LEU A 79 10.52 -31.74 31.61
N SER A 80 10.26 -33.00 31.39
CA SER A 80 11.11 -34.11 31.89
C SER A 80 11.87 -34.65 30.68
N SER A 81 13.18 -34.49 30.68
CA SER A 81 14.10 -35.06 29.71
C SER A 81 14.55 -36.44 30.21
N ASP A 82 13.81 -37.44 29.78
CA ASP A 82 14.28 -38.82 29.86
C ASP A 82 14.05 -39.47 28.48
N PRO A 83 15.05 -40.10 27.86
CA PRO A 83 14.88 -40.74 26.56
C PRO A 83 14.20 -42.12 26.74
N SER A 84 13.03 -42.15 27.35
CA SER A 84 12.15 -43.31 27.36
C SER A 84 11.58 -43.50 25.95
N VAL A 85 11.55 -44.75 25.50
CA VAL A 85 10.95 -45.19 24.24
C VAL A 85 9.57 -44.50 24.09
N ALA A 86 9.44 -43.65 23.07
CA ALA A 86 8.20 -42.91 22.84
C ALA A 86 7.09 -43.90 22.44
N VAL A 87 6.10 -44.06 23.28
CA VAL A 87 4.97 -45.00 23.16
C VAL A 87 3.73 -44.19 22.69
N ALA A 88 2.77 -44.85 22.06
CA ALA A 88 1.48 -44.27 21.77
C ALA A 88 0.78 -43.82 23.05
N THR A 89 0.18 -42.66 23.04
CA THR A 89 -0.53 -42.09 24.19
C THR A 89 -2.04 -42.28 24.04
N PRO A 90 -2.83 -42.23 25.13
CA PRO A 90 -4.29 -42.26 25.02
C PRO A 90 -4.87 -41.22 24.05
N GLU A 91 -4.18 -40.11 23.88
CA GLU A 91 -4.54 -39.04 22.93
C GLU A 91 -4.41 -39.45 21.45
N ASP A 92 -3.65 -40.51 21.14
CA ASP A 92 -3.51 -41.02 19.77
C ASP A 92 -4.75 -41.79 19.31
N GLY A 93 -5.63 -42.18 20.24
CA GLY A 93 -6.88 -42.88 19.98
C GLY A 93 -6.70 -44.32 19.50
N PRO A 94 -7.76 -44.97 19.08
CA PRO A 94 -7.74 -46.37 18.64
C PRO A 94 -6.80 -46.59 17.46
N ALA A 95 -6.27 -47.81 17.32
CA ALA A 95 -5.35 -48.20 16.28
C ALA A 95 -6.05 -49.16 15.28
N TYR A 96 -5.76 -48.95 14.01
CA TYR A 96 -6.34 -49.72 12.90
C TYR A 96 -5.23 -50.28 12.02
N VAL A 97 -5.41 -51.53 11.58
CA VAL A 97 -4.51 -52.13 10.58
C VAL A 97 -4.97 -51.69 9.18
N VAL A 98 -4.10 -50.97 8.47
CA VAL A 98 -4.41 -50.42 7.15
C VAL A 98 -3.29 -50.78 6.19
N ALA A 99 -3.62 -51.47 5.08
CA ALA A 99 -2.68 -51.73 4.00
C ALA A 99 -2.78 -50.65 2.90
N ARG A 100 -3.96 -50.08 2.70
CA ARG A 100 -4.21 -49.11 1.65
C ARG A 100 -5.35 -48.15 2.06
N PHE A 101 -5.18 -46.88 1.73
CA PHE A 101 -6.23 -45.88 1.83
C PHE A 101 -6.94 -45.76 0.48
N LEU A 102 -8.26 -45.52 0.51
CA LEU A 102 -9.09 -45.25 -0.65
C LEU A 102 -9.80 -43.91 -0.43
N ILE A 103 -10.06 -43.18 -1.51
CA ILE A 103 -10.78 -41.90 -1.47
C ILE A 103 -12.03 -42.03 -2.32
N GLU A 104 -13.17 -41.72 -1.72
CA GLU A 104 -14.46 -41.68 -2.39
C GLU A 104 -15.09 -40.31 -2.19
N TYR A 105 -15.64 -39.73 -3.26
CA TYR A 105 -16.43 -38.50 -3.14
C TYR A 105 -17.86 -38.85 -2.72
N ARG A 106 -18.43 -38.06 -1.83
CA ARG A 106 -19.83 -38.24 -1.40
C ARG A 106 -20.78 -38.02 -2.56
N SER A 107 -20.53 -36.99 -3.37
CA SER A 107 -21.25 -36.71 -4.62
C SER A 107 -20.23 -36.42 -5.73
N GLU A 108 -20.56 -36.79 -6.94
CA GLU A 108 -19.71 -36.54 -8.11
C GLU A 108 -19.91 -35.12 -8.64
N HIS A 109 -18.82 -34.48 -9.04
CA HIS A 109 -18.84 -33.18 -9.72
C HIS A 109 -17.73 -33.14 -10.79
N PRO A 110 -17.97 -32.53 -11.99
CA PRO A 110 -17.00 -32.50 -13.09
C PRO A 110 -15.66 -31.83 -12.71
N ASP A 111 -15.68 -30.89 -11.79
CA ASP A 111 -14.51 -30.14 -11.35
C ASP A 111 -13.76 -30.79 -10.17
N HIS A 112 -14.16 -31.99 -9.74
CA HIS A 112 -13.41 -32.72 -8.73
C HIS A 112 -12.04 -33.15 -9.29
N PRO A 113 -10.96 -33.02 -8.51
CA PRO A 113 -9.71 -33.70 -8.81
C PRO A 113 -9.92 -35.22 -8.87
N GLU A 114 -9.23 -35.90 -9.78
CA GLU A 114 -9.21 -37.35 -9.79
C GLU A 114 -8.67 -37.89 -8.44
N ALA A 115 -9.25 -39.01 -7.96
CA ALA A 115 -8.84 -39.61 -6.68
C ALA A 115 -7.32 -39.90 -6.63
N ASP A 116 -6.75 -40.37 -7.74
CA ASP A 116 -5.31 -40.64 -7.87
C ASP A 116 -4.46 -39.39 -7.63
N ALA A 117 -4.96 -38.23 -8.01
CA ALA A 117 -4.26 -36.96 -7.77
C ALA A 117 -4.23 -36.57 -6.28
N LEU A 118 -5.24 -36.99 -5.51
CA LEU A 118 -5.28 -36.81 -4.05
C LEU A 118 -4.41 -37.85 -3.32
N MET A 119 -4.32 -39.06 -3.88
CA MET A 119 -3.41 -40.10 -3.38
C MET A 119 -1.92 -39.68 -3.42
N ALA A 120 -1.56 -38.76 -4.28
CA ALA A 120 -0.22 -38.18 -4.34
C ALA A 120 0.10 -37.21 -3.17
N ALA A 121 -0.89 -36.83 -2.36
CA ALA A 121 -0.72 -35.92 -1.23
C ALA A 121 0.28 -36.52 -0.21
N ARG A 122 1.18 -35.69 0.31
CA ARG A 122 2.22 -36.10 1.27
C ARG A 122 1.86 -35.66 2.68
N THR A 123 2.03 -36.58 3.63
CA THR A 123 1.90 -36.29 5.06
C THR A 123 3.15 -36.69 5.82
N ARG A 124 3.39 -36.04 6.96
CA ARG A 124 4.41 -36.46 7.94
C ARG A 124 3.72 -37.12 9.11
N LEU A 125 4.19 -38.30 9.49
CA LEU A 125 3.70 -39.07 10.63
C LEU A 125 4.83 -39.30 11.64
N GLY A 126 4.48 -39.36 12.91
CA GLY A 126 5.35 -39.85 13.95
C GLY A 126 5.38 -41.38 13.94
N VAL A 127 6.51 -41.97 14.30
CA VAL A 127 6.67 -43.44 14.41
C VAL A 127 6.87 -43.81 15.85
N VAL A 128 6.07 -44.74 16.32
CA VAL A 128 6.18 -45.40 17.66
C VAL A 128 6.21 -46.91 17.45
N PRO A 129 6.64 -47.74 18.44
CA PRO A 129 6.68 -49.18 18.30
C PRO A 129 5.32 -49.81 17.95
N GLU A 130 4.24 -49.19 18.38
CA GLU A 130 2.87 -49.64 18.13
C GLU A 130 2.31 -49.22 16.78
N GLY A 131 3.00 -48.36 16.01
CA GLY A 131 2.54 -47.91 14.71
C GLY A 131 2.81 -46.43 14.39
N PHE A 132 1.94 -45.86 13.56
CA PHE A 132 2.01 -44.46 13.13
C PHE A 132 1.05 -43.61 13.97
N VAL A 133 1.52 -42.41 14.38
CA VAL A 133 0.78 -41.41 15.17
C VAL A 133 0.92 -40.04 14.51
N ALA A 134 0.18 -39.03 14.99
CA ALA A 134 0.41 -37.65 14.57
C ALA A 134 1.86 -37.22 14.89
N PRO A 135 2.48 -36.35 14.05
CA PRO A 135 3.85 -35.91 14.29
C PRO A 135 3.93 -35.01 15.53
N ARG A 136 4.83 -35.36 16.45
CA ARG A 136 5.12 -34.64 17.70
C ARG A 136 6.62 -34.33 17.82
N PRO A 137 7.03 -33.30 18.57
CA PRO A 137 8.44 -33.11 18.93
C PRO A 137 8.99 -34.35 19.64
N GLY A 138 10.23 -34.71 19.31
CA GLY A 138 10.91 -35.86 19.91
C GLY A 138 10.63 -37.23 19.29
N LEU A 139 9.61 -37.38 18.44
CA LEU A 139 9.37 -38.63 17.72
C LEU A 139 10.15 -38.71 16.40
N PRO A 140 10.67 -39.90 16.03
CA PRO A 140 11.06 -40.21 14.67
C PRO A 140 9.91 -39.90 13.68
N ARG A 141 10.22 -39.37 12.51
CA ARG A 141 9.21 -38.98 11.55
C ARG A 141 9.43 -39.66 10.20
N VAL A 142 8.35 -40.09 9.59
CA VAL A 142 8.31 -40.61 8.25
C VAL A 142 7.44 -39.69 7.37
N THR A 143 7.84 -39.52 6.13
CA THR A 143 7.00 -38.84 5.11
C THR A 143 6.47 -39.91 4.18
N MET A 144 5.14 -40.02 4.07
CA MET A 144 4.49 -40.95 3.15
C MET A 144 3.51 -40.21 2.23
N ARG A 145 3.18 -40.81 1.10
CA ARG A 145 2.04 -40.41 0.26
C ARG A 145 0.79 -41.14 0.76
N VAL A 146 -0.36 -40.50 0.62
CA VAL A 146 -1.63 -41.13 1.01
C VAL A 146 -1.87 -42.46 0.26
N GLY A 147 -1.45 -42.52 -1.02
CA GLY A 147 -1.61 -43.70 -1.86
C GLY A 147 -0.51 -44.78 -1.70
N ASP A 148 0.46 -44.57 -0.77
CA ASP A 148 1.50 -45.57 -0.57
C ASP A 148 0.86 -46.84 0.02
N VAL A 149 1.16 -48.00 -0.56
CA VAL A 149 0.75 -49.29 -0.07
C VAL A 149 1.74 -49.77 1.01
N VAL A 150 1.25 -50.17 2.15
CA VAL A 150 2.08 -50.78 3.20
C VAL A 150 2.19 -52.26 2.94
N GLU A 151 3.36 -52.76 2.52
CA GLU A 151 3.62 -54.14 2.20
C GLU A 151 3.52 -55.02 3.48
N GLY A 152 3.02 -56.23 3.34
CA GLY A 152 2.90 -57.24 4.40
C GLY A 152 1.53 -57.24 5.07
N ALA A 153 1.49 -57.45 6.40
CA ALA A 153 0.25 -57.53 7.17
C ALA A 153 -0.46 -56.16 7.35
N GLY A 154 -0.05 -55.14 6.63
CA GLY A 154 -0.52 -53.76 6.80
C GLY A 154 0.24 -53.01 7.91
N GLY A 155 0.16 -51.67 7.85
CA GLY A 155 0.67 -50.83 8.93
C GLY A 155 -0.38 -50.56 9.99
N VAL A 156 0.05 -50.33 11.22
CA VAL A 156 -0.85 -49.90 12.30
C VAL A 156 -0.88 -48.37 12.30
N PHE A 157 -2.07 -47.80 12.14
CA PHE A 157 -2.31 -46.36 12.16
C PHE A 157 -3.25 -45.99 13.31
N HIS A 158 -2.77 -45.17 14.21
CA HIS A 158 -3.64 -44.60 15.25
C HIS A 158 -4.57 -43.54 14.68
N ALA A 159 -5.68 -43.27 15.32
CA ALA A 159 -6.64 -42.24 14.89
C ALA A 159 -5.98 -40.86 14.68
N SER A 160 -4.97 -40.52 15.49
CA SER A 160 -4.20 -39.28 15.33
C SER A 160 -3.42 -39.22 14.02
N ALA A 161 -2.85 -40.34 13.54
CA ALA A 161 -2.20 -40.44 12.23
C ALA A 161 -3.19 -40.32 11.07
N ILE A 162 -4.35 -40.99 11.20
CA ILE A 162 -5.44 -40.92 10.20
C ILE A 162 -5.94 -39.49 10.07
N ASN A 163 -6.13 -38.79 11.17
CA ASN A 163 -6.48 -37.36 11.17
C ASN A 163 -5.40 -36.49 10.50
N ALA A 164 -4.12 -36.85 10.63
CA ALA A 164 -3.04 -36.15 9.91
C ALA A 164 -3.11 -36.40 8.39
N ILE A 165 -3.50 -37.63 7.98
CA ILE A 165 -3.74 -37.95 6.56
C ILE A 165 -4.97 -37.20 6.02
N SER A 166 -6.08 -37.17 6.76
CA SER A 166 -7.28 -36.38 6.38
C SER A 166 -6.93 -34.90 6.14
N ARG A 167 -6.15 -34.31 7.06
CA ARG A 167 -5.66 -32.92 6.90
C ARG A 167 -4.78 -32.75 5.66
N ALA A 168 -3.97 -33.75 5.30
CA ALA A 168 -3.15 -33.68 4.10
C ALA A 168 -4.00 -33.71 2.82
N ILE A 169 -5.09 -34.51 2.80
CA ILE A 169 -6.05 -34.53 1.68
C ILE A 169 -6.74 -33.15 1.57
N VAL A 170 -7.24 -32.59 2.68
CA VAL A 170 -7.83 -31.24 2.71
C VAL A 170 -6.85 -30.19 2.19
N ALA A 171 -5.59 -30.26 2.66
CA ALA A 171 -4.56 -29.32 2.23
C ALA A 171 -4.25 -29.43 0.71
N GLU A 172 -4.26 -30.66 0.17
CA GLU A 172 -4.10 -30.89 -1.27
C GLU A 172 -5.25 -30.30 -2.08
N MET A 173 -6.49 -30.52 -1.66
CA MET A 173 -7.66 -29.96 -2.33
C MET A 173 -7.67 -28.42 -2.25
N THR A 174 -7.32 -27.86 -1.09
CA THR A 174 -7.18 -26.40 -0.90
C THR A 174 -6.09 -25.82 -1.79
N ARG A 175 -4.96 -26.53 -1.93
CA ARG A 175 -3.87 -26.11 -2.86
C ARG A 175 -4.31 -26.10 -4.33
N ARG A 176 -5.31 -26.93 -4.68
CA ARG A 176 -5.97 -26.95 -5.99
C ARG A 176 -7.10 -25.91 -6.12
N GLY A 177 -7.25 -25.03 -5.12
CA GLY A 177 -8.19 -23.92 -5.12
C GLY A 177 -9.59 -24.27 -4.62
N LEU A 178 -9.82 -25.46 -4.07
CA LEU A 178 -11.14 -25.83 -3.53
C LEU A 178 -11.27 -25.36 -2.07
N GLY A 179 -12.52 -25.06 -1.66
CA GLY A 179 -12.91 -24.70 -0.30
C GLY A 179 -14.13 -25.48 0.18
N GLY A 180 -14.48 -25.36 1.46
CA GLY A 180 -15.64 -26.05 2.01
C GLY A 180 -15.49 -27.58 2.00
N ILE A 181 -14.30 -28.09 2.31
CA ILE A 181 -13.95 -29.50 2.20
C ILE A 181 -13.98 -30.14 3.59
N ILE A 182 -14.63 -31.28 3.69
CA ILE A 182 -14.63 -32.15 4.88
C ILE A 182 -14.17 -33.54 4.43
N VAL A 183 -13.20 -34.11 5.14
CA VAL A 183 -12.69 -35.47 4.91
C VAL A 183 -12.86 -36.28 6.19
N GLN A 184 -13.66 -37.32 6.12
CA GLN A 184 -13.99 -38.21 7.24
C GLN A 184 -13.73 -39.67 6.84
N LEU A 185 -13.63 -40.55 7.82
CA LEU A 185 -13.63 -41.98 7.57
C LEU A 185 -15.03 -42.40 7.09
N HIS A 186 -15.05 -43.40 6.19
CA HIS A 186 -16.32 -43.94 5.72
C HIS A 186 -17.09 -44.61 6.89
N PRO A 187 -18.37 -44.24 7.14
CA PRO A 187 -19.10 -44.72 8.32
C PRO A 187 -19.32 -46.24 8.34
N GLU A 188 -19.24 -46.92 7.20
CA GLU A 188 -19.26 -48.40 7.16
C GLU A 188 -17.91 -49.04 7.51
N ASP A 189 -16.83 -48.29 7.57
CA ASP A 189 -15.52 -48.77 7.91
C ASP A 189 -15.21 -48.54 9.38
N ILE A 190 -15.51 -47.34 9.88
CA ILE A 190 -15.26 -46.95 11.28
C ILE A 190 -16.50 -46.23 11.83
N ASP A 191 -17.00 -46.68 12.98
CA ASP A 191 -18.04 -45.96 13.71
C ASP A 191 -17.49 -44.67 14.31
N GLU A 192 -18.04 -43.53 13.90
CA GLU A 192 -17.53 -42.20 14.32
C GLU A 192 -17.71 -41.95 15.82
N ALA A 193 -18.78 -42.51 16.45
CA ALA A 193 -19.09 -42.25 17.85
C ALA A 193 -18.24 -43.10 18.81
N THR A 194 -17.97 -44.33 18.42
CA THR A 194 -17.27 -45.30 19.29
C THR A 194 -15.82 -45.54 18.87
N GLY A 195 -15.44 -45.20 17.66
CA GLY A 195 -14.16 -45.54 17.05
C GLY A 195 -14.03 -47.06 16.75
N ALA A 196 -15.13 -47.82 16.74
CA ALA A 196 -15.09 -49.25 16.46
C ALA A 196 -14.81 -49.51 14.96
N ASP A 197 -13.94 -50.50 14.72
CA ASP A 197 -13.65 -50.98 13.35
C ASP A 197 -14.80 -51.89 12.89
N LEU A 198 -15.56 -51.47 11.88
CA LEU A 198 -16.71 -52.16 11.32
C LEU A 198 -16.39 -52.95 10.05
N ARG A 199 -15.12 -52.92 9.58
CA ARG A 199 -14.72 -53.59 8.34
C ARG A 199 -14.90 -55.11 8.46
N ALA A 200 -15.70 -55.70 7.56
CA ALA A 200 -15.98 -57.12 7.54
C ALA A 200 -14.76 -57.95 7.10
N GLY A 201 -14.48 -59.03 7.82
CA GLY A 201 -13.41 -59.99 7.52
C GLY A 201 -12.00 -59.41 7.76
N GLN A 202 -11.06 -59.73 6.87
CA GLN A 202 -9.67 -59.24 6.91
C GLN A 202 -9.45 -58.08 5.96
N ARG A 203 -10.47 -57.27 5.65
CA ARG A 203 -10.30 -56.10 4.75
C ARG A 203 -9.40 -55.06 5.41
N GLN A 204 -8.26 -54.81 4.79
CA GLN A 204 -7.26 -53.84 5.29
C GLN A 204 -7.30 -52.51 4.55
N ASP A 205 -8.22 -52.32 3.59
CA ASP A 205 -8.47 -51.04 2.93
C ASP A 205 -9.31 -50.17 3.85
N LEU A 206 -8.92 -48.90 4.03
CA LEU A 206 -9.63 -47.88 4.78
C LEU A 206 -10.07 -46.75 3.87
N ARG A 207 -11.36 -46.50 3.84
CA ARG A 207 -11.96 -45.49 2.94
C ARG A 207 -12.10 -44.14 3.63
N PHE A 208 -11.68 -43.10 2.93
CA PHE A 208 -12.05 -41.72 3.24
C PHE A 208 -13.20 -41.28 2.33
N ILE A 209 -14.20 -40.68 2.93
CA ILE A 209 -15.28 -40.01 2.22
C ILE A 209 -14.99 -38.48 2.22
N VAL A 210 -14.99 -37.90 1.02
CA VAL A 210 -14.70 -36.49 0.80
C VAL A 210 -16.01 -35.76 0.47
N TRP A 211 -16.31 -34.78 1.28
CA TRP A 211 -17.42 -33.85 1.08
C TRP A 211 -16.86 -32.56 0.52
N THR A 212 -17.50 -32.02 -0.50
CA THR A 212 -17.17 -30.73 -1.10
C THR A 212 -18.41 -29.86 -1.10
N GLY A 213 -18.29 -28.63 -0.66
CA GLY A 213 -19.40 -27.68 -0.70
C GLY A 213 -19.77 -27.32 -2.13
N ARG A 214 -20.99 -27.60 -2.54
CA ARG A 214 -21.60 -27.09 -3.78
C ARG A 214 -22.42 -25.85 -3.45
N VAL A 215 -22.22 -24.77 -4.18
CA VAL A 215 -22.96 -23.54 -3.95
C VAL A 215 -24.41 -23.71 -4.40
N GLY A 216 -25.36 -23.64 -3.47
CA GLY A 216 -26.78 -23.63 -3.77
C GLY A 216 -27.30 -22.23 -4.13
N ARG A 217 -26.80 -21.22 -3.43
CA ARG A 217 -27.14 -19.81 -3.69
C ARG A 217 -26.02 -18.85 -3.27
N VAL A 218 -26.02 -17.67 -3.92
CA VAL A 218 -25.10 -16.56 -3.60
C VAL A 218 -25.93 -15.40 -3.02
N ARG A 219 -25.53 -14.91 -1.83
CA ARG A 219 -26.20 -13.80 -1.14
C ARG A 219 -25.22 -12.70 -0.79
N THR A 220 -25.74 -11.50 -0.55
CA THR A 220 -25.00 -10.39 0.07
C THR A 220 -25.72 -9.97 1.35
N LEU A 221 -24.97 -9.87 2.42
CA LEU A 221 -25.45 -9.50 3.74
C LEU A 221 -24.75 -8.21 4.17
N GLY A 222 -25.52 -7.23 4.66
CA GLY A 222 -24.92 -6.05 5.31
C GLY A 222 -24.28 -6.44 6.65
N SER A 223 -23.15 -5.85 6.99
CA SER A 223 -22.51 -5.99 8.28
C SER A 223 -22.21 -4.62 8.89
N GLY A 224 -22.07 -4.54 10.24
CA GLY A 224 -21.87 -3.30 10.97
C GLY A 224 -23.18 -2.57 11.31
N SER A 225 -23.14 -1.25 11.48
CA SER A 225 -24.28 -0.43 11.91
C SER A 225 -25.54 -0.55 11.02
N ALA A 226 -25.34 -0.87 9.75
CA ALA A 226 -26.46 -1.12 8.84
C ALA A 226 -27.17 -2.45 9.13
N ALA A 227 -26.46 -3.46 9.62
CA ALA A 227 -27.06 -4.73 10.04
C ALA A 227 -27.79 -4.63 11.37
N GLU A 228 -27.28 -3.81 12.30
CA GLU A 228 -27.93 -3.52 13.58
C GLU A 228 -29.25 -2.75 13.39
N ALA A 229 -29.29 -1.81 12.44
CA ALA A 229 -30.49 -1.06 12.11
C ALA A 229 -31.58 -1.90 11.42
N ALA A 230 -31.22 -3.02 10.81
CA ALA A 230 -32.12 -3.89 10.05
C ALA A 230 -32.55 -5.16 10.81
N ASP A 231 -32.31 -5.22 12.12
CA ASP A 231 -32.68 -6.38 12.99
C ASP A 231 -32.11 -7.72 12.48
N GLY A 232 -30.88 -7.69 11.95
CA GLY A 232 -30.18 -8.87 11.43
C GLY A 232 -30.73 -9.45 10.12
N ALA A 233 -31.69 -8.78 9.49
CA ALA A 233 -32.26 -9.23 8.22
C ALA A 233 -31.24 -9.10 7.08
N ALA A 234 -31.17 -10.14 6.27
CA ALA A 234 -30.39 -10.14 5.04
C ALA A 234 -30.87 -8.97 4.14
N ILE A 235 -30.02 -7.95 3.97
CA ILE A 235 -30.31 -6.89 3.02
C ILE A 235 -30.01 -7.43 1.62
N ASP A 236 -30.95 -8.21 1.11
CA ASP A 236 -30.92 -8.65 -0.28
C ASP A 236 -31.47 -7.52 -1.16
N SER A 237 -30.74 -6.42 -1.18
CA SER A 237 -31.11 -5.23 -1.95
C SER A 237 -31.06 -5.59 -3.44
N PRO A 238 -32.15 -5.44 -4.20
CA PRO A 238 -32.18 -5.83 -5.61
C PRO A 238 -31.33 -4.93 -6.52
N GLY A 239 -30.72 -3.88 -5.98
CA GLY A 239 -29.94 -2.89 -6.74
C GLY A 239 -28.63 -2.48 -6.05
N GLY A 240 -27.89 -1.61 -6.72
CA GLY A 240 -26.67 -1.01 -6.19
C GLY A 240 -25.47 -1.95 -6.10
N VAL A 241 -24.55 -1.65 -5.17
CA VAL A 241 -23.28 -2.38 -4.98
C VAL A 241 -23.49 -3.86 -4.70
N GLN A 242 -24.49 -4.22 -3.88
CA GLN A 242 -24.78 -5.60 -3.48
C GLN A 242 -25.19 -6.46 -4.68
N ALA A 243 -26.07 -5.96 -5.55
CA ALA A 243 -26.48 -6.67 -6.76
C ALA A 243 -25.30 -6.87 -7.72
N ARG A 244 -24.42 -5.88 -7.83
CA ARG A 244 -23.22 -5.95 -8.66
C ARG A 244 -22.23 -6.98 -8.12
N ILE A 245 -21.97 -7.05 -6.81
CA ILE A 245 -21.12 -8.07 -6.19
C ILE A 245 -21.65 -9.46 -6.52
N ARG A 246 -22.96 -9.72 -6.36
CA ARG A 246 -23.56 -11.02 -6.71
C ARG A 246 -23.40 -11.36 -8.19
N ALA A 247 -23.68 -10.40 -9.07
CA ALA A 247 -23.59 -10.60 -10.52
C ALA A 247 -22.16 -10.87 -11.01
N GLN A 248 -21.16 -10.32 -10.32
CA GLN A 248 -19.74 -10.48 -10.65
C GLN A 248 -19.05 -11.61 -9.88
N SER A 249 -19.78 -12.31 -9.00
CA SER A 249 -19.23 -13.43 -8.24
C SER A 249 -18.61 -14.48 -9.18
N PRO A 250 -17.36 -14.90 -8.96
CA PRO A 250 -16.70 -15.89 -9.81
C PRO A 250 -17.19 -17.32 -9.56
N VAL A 251 -18.08 -17.49 -8.56
CA VAL A 251 -18.69 -18.77 -8.17
C VAL A 251 -20.20 -18.56 -8.14
N GLN A 252 -20.95 -19.38 -8.86
CA GLN A 252 -22.38 -19.29 -9.00
C GLN A 252 -23.08 -20.54 -8.42
N ALA A 253 -24.40 -20.55 -8.36
CA ALA A 253 -25.16 -21.72 -7.96
C ALA A 253 -24.85 -22.91 -8.87
N GLY A 254 -24.60 -24.07 -8.29
CA GLY A 254 -24.14 -25.28 -8.95
C GLY A 254 -22.65 -25.53 -8.93
N ASP A 255 -21.83 -24.51 -8.81
CA ASP A 255 -20.37 -24.63 -8.78
C ASP A 255 -19.86 -25.19 -7.44
N LEU A 256 -18.66 -25.79 -7.45
CA LEU A 256 -17.92 -26.05 -6.23
C LEU A 256 -17.38 -24.73 -5.64
N VAL A 257 -17.23 -24.70 -4.32
CA VAL A 257 -16.59 -23.55 -3.65
C VAL A 257 -15.14 -23.43 -4.10
N ARG A 258 -14.83 -22.45 -4.94
CA ARG A 258 -13.48 -22.17 -5.45
C ARG A 258 -12.84 -21.06 -4.63
N LYS A 259 -12.09 -21.49 -3.59
CA LYS A 259 -11.42 -20.58 -2.67
C LYS A 259 -10.44 -19.63 -3.38
N ASP A 260 -9.66 -20.15 -4.32
CA ASP A 260 -8.70 -19.37 -5.11
C ASP A 260 -9.36 -18.20 -5.85
N ARG A 261 -10.50 -18.47 -6.52
CA ARG A 261 -11.27 -17.45 -7.25
C ARG A 261 -11.97 -16.46 -6.31
N LEU A 262 -12.47 -16.95 -5.18
CA LEU A 262 -13.11 -16.11 -4.16
C LEU A 262 -12.10 -15.18 -3.49
N ASP A 263 -10.93 -15.67 -3.12
CA ASP A 263 -9.88 -14.86 -2.53
C ASP A 263 -9.45 -13.73 -3.48
N ASP A 264 -9.19 -14.03 -4.76
CA ASP A 264 -8.86 -13.02 -5.76
C ASP A 264 -9.98 -11.98 -5.96
N PHE A 265 -11.23 -12.44 -5.93
CA PHE A 265 -12.38 -11.54 -6.04
C PHE A 265 -12.51 -10.62 -4.82
N LEU A 266 -12.32 -11.16 -3.61
CA LEU A 266 -12.35 -10.40 -2.37
C LEU A 266 -11.23 -9.34 -2.34
N PHE A 267 -10.00 -9.71 -2.71
CA PHE A 267 -8.92 -8.75 -2.80
C PHE A 267 -9.25 -7.59 -3.74
N ARG A 268 -9.88 -7.90 -4.88
CA ARG A 268 -10.30 -6.89 -5.85
C ARG A 268 -11.41 -5.98 -5.31
N LEU A 269 -12.44 -6.55 -4.67
CA LEU A 269 -13.51 -5.77 -4.05
C LEU A 269 -13.00 -4.87 -2.93
N ASN A 270 -12.01 -5.33 -2.15
CA ASN A 270 -11.44 -4.62 -1.02
C ASN A 270 -10.37 -3.56 -1.41
N ARG A 271 -10.06 -3.39 -2.69
CA ARG A 271 -9.29 -2.23 -3.17
C ARG A 271 -10.10 -0.92 -3.10
N HIS A 272 -11.43 -1.01 -3.14
CA HIS A 272 -12.26 0.18 -3.04
C HIS A 272 -12.26 0.70 -1.59
N PRO A 273 -11.87 1.97 -1.34
CA PRO A 273 -11.90 2.55 -0.01
C PRO A 273 -13.32 2.66 0.51
N GLY A 274 -13.50 2.61 1.82
CA GLY A 274 -14.82 2.74 2.46
C GLY A 274 -15.71 1.49 2.38
N ARG A 275 -15.20 0.38 1.87
CA ARG A 275 -15.90 -0.91 1.84
C ARG A 275 -14.97 -2.04 2.22
N ARG A 276 -15.49 -2.98 3.03
CA ARG A 276 -14.86 -4.27 3.28
C ARG A 276 -15.84 -5.38 2.98
N VAL A 277 -15.39 -6.39 2.25
CA VAL A 277 -16.17 -7.57 1.89
C VAL A 277 -15.43 -8.79 2.38
N ASP A 278 -16.11 -9.61 3.18
CA ASP A 278 -15.66 -10.93 3.61
C ASP A 278 -16.63 -11.99 3.07
N VAL A 279 -16.23 -13.27 3.11
CA VAL A 279 -17.06 -14.40 2.68
C VAL A 279 -17.31 -15.35 3.84
N ALA A 280 -18.55 -15.75 4.01
CA ALA A 280 -18.95 -16.85 4.89
C ALA A 280 -19.65 -17.94 4.09
N LEU A 281 -19.50 -19.18 4.55
CA LEU A 281 -20.24 -20.33 4.06
C LEU A 281 -21.29 -20.71 5.12
N ALA A 282 -22.56 -20.70 4.75
CA ALA A 282 -23.66 -21.15 5.59
C ALA A 282 -24.25 -22.46 5.03
N PRO A 283 -24.93 -23.27 5.84
CA PRO A 283 -25.67 -24.44 5.33
C PRO A 283 -26.66 -24.05 4.23
N GLY A 284 -26.71 -24.82 3.16
CA GLY A 284 -27.67 -24.66 2.07
C GLY A 284 -29.04 -25.24 2.39
N GLU A 285 -29.93 -25.30 1.37
CA GLU A 285 -31.28 -25.87 1.51
C GLU A 285 -31.26 -27.39 1.42
N GLN A 286 -30.30 -27.94 0.70
CA GLN A 286 -30.12 -29.38 0.55
C GLN A 286 -28.85 -29.85 1.28
N PRO A 287 -28.80 -31.13 1.69
CA PRO A 287 -27.56 -31.75 2.13
C PRO A 287 -26.45 -31.54 1.09
N GLU A 288 -25.24 -31.19 1.51
CA GLU A 288 -24.07 -30.92 0.65
C GLU A 288 -24.10 -29.57 -0.07
N GLU A 289 -25.19 -28.80 0.02
CA GLU A 289 -25.21 -27.43 -0.46
C GLU A 289 -24.76 -26.43 0.60
N VAL A 290 -24.10 -25.38 0.13
CA VAL A 290 -23.72 -24.23 0.93
C VAL A 290 -24.29 -22.94 0.32
N ALA A 291 -24.74 -22.05 1.18
CA ALA A 291 -25.00 -20.68 0.79
C ALA A 291 -23.69 -19.88 0.87
N LEU A 292 -23.34 -19.19 -0.19
CA LEU A 292 -22.19 -18.30 -0.27
C LEU A 292 -22.65 -16.89 0.11
N ASP A 293 -22.21 -16.41 1.28
CA ASP A 293 -22.61 -15.14 1.85
C ASP A 293 -21.47 -14.13 1.75
N TYR A 294 -21.63 -13.07 0.94
CA TYR A 294 -20.75 -11.92 0.95
C TYR A 294 -21.18 -10.97 2.06
N LEU A 295 -20.34 -10.83 3.07
CA LEU A 295 -20.53 -9.92 4.20
C LEU A 295 -19.97 -8.55 3.83
N VAL A 296 -20.83 -7.57 3.53
CA VAL A 296 -20.45 -6.26 3.04
C VAL A 296 -20.55 -5.23 4.17
N ALA A 297 -19.40 -4.78 4.68
CA ALA A 297 -19.31 -3.65 5.60
C ALA A 297 -19.01 -2.38 4.79
N GLN A 298 -19.82 -1.35 4.98
CA GLN A 298 -19.60 -0.03 4.40
C GLN A 298 -19.32 0.96 5.53
N SER A 299 -18.26 1.73 5.39
CA SER A 299 -17.98 2.88 6.24
C SER A 299 -18.71 4.11 5.72
N LYS A 300 -18.64 5.21 6.48
CA LYS A 300 -19.11 6.53 6.07
C LYS A 300 -18.53 6.85 4.68
N PRO A 301 -19.35 7.19 3.67
CA PRO A 301 -18.86 7.30 2.30
C PRO A 301 -18.03 8.56 2.04
N TRP A 302 -18.05 9.52 2.94
CA TRP A 302 -17.31 10.76 2.78
C TRP A 302 -16.42 11.06 3.97
N SER A 303 -15.36 11.80 3.73
CA SER A 303 -14.47 12.33 4.74
C SER A 303 -14.00 13.74 4.36
N VAL A 304 -13.69 14.54 5.37
CA VAL A 304 -13.01 15.83 5.23
C VAL A 304 -11.76 15.82 6.09
N TYR A 305 -10.72 16.48 5.65
CA TYR A 305 -9.53 16.65 6.46
C TYR A 305 -8.95 18.05 6.35
N ALA A 306 -8.21 18.43 7.38
CA ALA A 306 -7.37 19.62 7.40
C ALA A 306 -5.96 19.20 7.80
N GLN A 307 -4.96 19.74 7.11
CA GLN A 307 -3.56 19.52 7.40
C GLN A 307 -2.85 20.87 7.51
N LEU A 308 -1.91 20.94 8.46
CA LEU A 308 -0.96 22.04 8.61
C LEU A 308 0.45 21.45 8.58
N SER A 309 1.34 22.02 7.79
CA SER A 309 2.74 21.59 7.70
C SER A 309 3.66 22.77 7.41
N ASN A 310 4.95 22.63 7.74
CA ASN A 310 6.00 23.57 7.36
C ASN A 310 6.75 23.08 6.11
N THR A 311 6.00 22.84 5.04
CA THR A 311 6.51 22.32 3.76
C THR A 311 6.46 23.35 2.65
N GLY A 312 6.44 24.61 2.99
CA GLY A 312 6.58 25.72 2.07
C GLY A 312 8.00 26.28 2.09
N THR A 313 8.24 27.26 1.23
CA THR A 313 9.50 27.99 1.13
C THR A 313 9.35 29.38 1.70
N GLU A 314 10.44 30.03 2.03
CA GLU A 314 10.44 31.39 2.62
C GLU A 314 9.77 32.40 1.68
N GLU A 315 9.95 32.30 0.36
CA GLU A 315 9.42 33.20 -0.66
C GLU A 315 7.91 33.14 -0.80
N THR A 316 7.27 32.00 -0.47
CA THR A 316 5.82 31.79 -0.60
C THR A 316 5.14 31.38 0.68
N ASN A 317 5.74 31.65 1.84
CA ASN A 317 5.35 31.20 3.16
C ASN A 317 5.82 29.78 3.50
N GLU A 318 6.47 29.61 4.66
CA GLU A 318 6.95 28.30 5.14
C GLU A 318 5.80 27.33 5.50
N TRP A 319 4.63 27.88 5.83
CA TRP A 319 3.47 27.07 6.22
C TRP A 319 2.60 26.72 5.03
N ARG A 320 2.08 25.50 5.05
CA ARG A 320 1.08 25.02 4.10
C ARG A 320 -0.13 24.48 4.84
N GLU A 321 -1.28 25.02 4.49
CA GLU A 321 -2.58 24.55 4.90
C GLU A 321 -3.22 23.78 3.76
N ARG A 322 -3.70 22.58 4.04
CA ARG A 322 -4.41 21.74 3.08
C ARG A 322 -5.75 21.30 3.62
N PHE A 323 -6.79 21.43 2.82
CA PHE A 323 -8.15 21.01 3.13
C PHE A 323 -8.62 20.05 2.04
N GLY A 324 -9.09 18.87 2.43
CA GLY A 324 -9.52 17.89 1.45
C GLY A 324 -10.89 17.31 1.75
N PHE A 325 -11.59 16.95 0.69
CA PHE A 325 -12.85 16.23 0.71
C PHE A 325 -12.77 14.99 -0.18
N THR A 326 -13.19 13.86 0.35
CA THR A 326 -13.29 12.61 -0.40
C THR A 326 -14.70 12.05 -0.29
N HIS A 327 -15.26 11.53 -1.38
CA HIS A 327 -16.51 10.78 -1.40
C HIS A 327 -16.36 9.48 -2.18
N ASN A 328 -16.52 8.35 -1.49
CA ASN A 328 -16.27 7.00 -2.01
C ASN A 328 -17.57 6.30 -2.44
N GLN A 329 -18.46 6.86 -3.12
CA GLN A 329 -19.72 6.32 -3.65
C GLN A 329 -20.68 7.48 -4.02
N LEU A 330 -20.18 8.50 -4.70
CA LEU A 330 -20.99 9.68 -5.03
C LEU A 330 -22.22 9.31 -5.85
N THR A 331 -22.05 8.41 -6.83
CA THR A 331 -23.16 7.89 -7.66
C THR A 331 -23.60 6.48 -7.25
N GLY A 332 -22.95 5.84 -6.28
CA GLY A 332 -23.26 4.47 -5.85
C GLY A 332 -22.73 3.39 -6.78
N HIS A 333 -21.74 3.69 -7.64
CA HIS A 333 -21.18 2.78 -8.63
C HIS A 333 -19.70 2.46 -8.39
N ASP A 334 -19.22 2.49 -7.14
CA ASP A 334 -17.82 2.33 -6.73
C ASP A 334 -16.93 3.42 -7.32
N ASP A 335 -17.47 4.61 -7.39
CA ASP A 335 -16.80 5.82 -7.82
C ASP A 335 -16.14 6.54 -6.63
N ILE A 336 -15.06 7.25 -6.92
CA ILE A 336 -14.28 7.99 -5.94
C ILE A 336 -14.12 9.42 -6.45
N PHE A 337 -14.63 10.38 -5.69
CA PHE A 337 -14.43 11.80 -5.91
C PHE A 337 -13.48 12.37 -4.86
N ARG A 338 -12.51 13.17 -5.28
CA ARG A 338 -11.58 13.90 -4.39
C ARG A 338 -11.48 15.34 -4.82
N LEU A 339 -11.38 16.21 -3.81
CA LEU A 339 -11.14 17.64 -3.99
C LEU A 339 -10.22 18.11 -2.87
N ASP A 340 -9.11 18.74 -3.24
CA ASP A 340 -8.12 19.29 -2.33
C ASP A 340 -7.91 20.76 -2.62
N TYR A 341 -7.79 21.57 -1.57
CA TYR A 341 -7.34 22.95 -1.62
C TYR A 341 -6.10 23.11 -0.75
N VAL A 342 -5.05 23.67 -1.33
CA VAL A 342 -3.76 23.93 -0.65
C VAL A 342 -3.48 25.40 -0.72
N THR A 343 -2.97 25.99 0.38
CA THR A 343 -2.62 27.38 0.44
C THR A 343 -1.36 27.62 1.26
N GLY A 344 -0.68 28.73 1.03
CA GLY A 344 0.41 29.24 1.83
C GLY A 344 -0.05 30.55 2.49
N GLY A 345 -0.42 30.52 3.78
CA GLY A 345 -0.85 31.68 4.53
C GLY A 345 -2.17 32.31 4.06
N PHE A 346 -2.88 31.70 3.12
CA PHE A 346 -4.12 32.20 2.50
C PHE A 346 -3.96 33.43 1.59
N ASP A 347 -2.77 33.83 1.24
CA ASP A 347 -2.49 34.99 0.41
C ASP A 347 -1.41 34.79 -0.66
N GLN A 348 -0.39 33.97 -0.41
CA GLN A 348 0.79 33.87 -1.28
C GLN A 348 0.74 32.69 -2.26
N ALA A 349 0.08 31.61 -1.89
CA ALA A 349 -0.04 30.47 -2.78
C ALA A 349 -1.42 29.81 -2.64
N HIS A 350 -1.99 29.42 -3.78
CA HIS A 350 -3.28 28.72 -3.84
C HIS A 350 -3.22 27.60 -4.85
N ALA A 351 -3.72 26.43 -4.48
CA ALA A 351 -3.89 25.34 -5.43
C ALA A 351 -5.20 24.58 -5.17
N VAL A 352 -5.89 24.20 -6.23
CA VAL A 352 -7.09 23.37 -6.20
C VAL A 352 -6.84 22.15 -7.07
N LEU A 353 -7.05 20.95 -6.51
CA LEU A 353 -6.93 19.71 -7.24
C LEU A 353 -8.23 18.93 -7.13
N GLY A 354 -8.72 18.40 -8.24
CA GLY A 354 -9.92 17.59 -8.28
C GLY A 354 -9.71 16.31 -9.08
N SER A 355 -10.33 15.21 -8.64
CA SER A 355 -10.33 13.97 -9.43
C SER A 355 -11.62 13.18 -9.24
N TYR A 356 -12.01 12.46 -10.30
CA TYR A 356 -13.16 11.55 -10.28
C TYR A 356 -12.80 10.25 -10.99
N GLU A 357 -12.82 9.15 -10.24
CA GLU A 357 -12.52 7.81 -10.71
C GLU A 357 -13.76 6.93 -10.61
N PHE A 358 -14.00 6.12 -11.63
CA PHE A 358 -15.13 5.17 -11.64
C PHE A 358 -14.81 3.93 -12.48
N PRO A 359 -15.38 2.76 -12.14
CA PRO A 359 -15.26 1.56 -12.96
C PRO A 359 -16.14 1.69 -14.23
N LEU A 360 -15.62 1.25 -15.38
CA LEU A 360 -16.35 1.31 -16.66
C LEU A 360 -17.29 0.10 -16.82
N ARG A 361 -16.77 -1.08 -17.06
CA ARG A 361 -17.53 -2.32 -17.25
C ARG A 361 -17.31 -3.35 -16.16
N SER A 362 -16.14 -3.33 -15.56
CA SER A 362 -15.72 -4.23 -14.50
C SER A 362 -14.77 -3.50 -13.59
N ASP A 363 -14.54 -4.04 -12.40
CA ASP A 363 -13.57 -3.51 -11.45
C ASP A 363 -12.12 -3.56 -11.98
N ARG A 364 -11.87 -4.23 -13.10
CA ARG A 364 -10.57 -4.31 -13.76
C ARG A 364 -10.27 -3.13 -14.67
N LEU A 365 -11.30 -2.44 -15.16
CA LEU A 365 -11.15 -1.28 -16.05
C LEU A 365 -11.81 -0.07 -15.40
N ARG A 366 -11.01 0.92 -15.04
CA ARG A 366 -11.44 2.17 -14.43
C ARG A 366 -11.05 3.34 -15.32
N ALA A 367 -11.84 4.39 -15.28
CA ALA A 367 -11.49 5.67 -15.87
C ALA A 367 -11.31 6.68 -14.75
N ARG A 368 -10.33 7.56 -14.88
CA ARG A 368 -10.12 8.70 -13.99
C ARG A 368 -9.99 9.98 -14.80
N PHE A 369 -10.72 11.00 -14.40
CA PHE A 369 -10.56 12.38 -14.85
C PHE A 369 -10.02 13.21 -13.70
N TYR A 370 -9.16 14.17 -14.01
CA TYR A 370 -8.57 15.05 -13.01
C TYR A 370 -8.31 16.42 -13.57
N GLY A 371 -8.20 17.40 -12.69
CA GLY A 371 -7.84 18.77 -13.06
C GLY A 371 -7.20 19.48 -11.88
N SER A 372 -6.42 20.49 -12.19
CA SER A 372 -5.75 21.34 -11.22
C SER A 372 -5.69 22.77 -11.68
N TYR A 373 -5.62 23.64 -10.70
CA TYR A 373 -5.30 25.04 -10.83
C TYR A 373 -4.34 25.42 -9.72
N SER A 374 -3.29 26.14 -10.02
CA SER A 374 -2.40 26.72 -9.01
C SER A 374 -1.96 28.10 -9.41
N GLN A 375 -1.78 28.93 -8.41
CA GLN A 375 -1.23 30.27 -8.51
C GLN A 375 -0.31 30.49 -7.30
N PHE A 376 0.78 31.19 -7.53
CA PHE A 376 1.64 31.67 -6.47
C PHE A 376 2.14 33.08 -6.76
N ASP A 377 2.35 33.81 -5.69
CA ASP A 377 2.98 35.13 -5.69
C ASP A 377 4.18 35.03 -4.73
N ALA A 378 5.38 35.03 -5.28
CA ALA A 378 6.63 35.03 -4.51
C ALA A 378 7.10 36.47 -4.31
N SER A 379 7.33 36.88 -3.09
CA SER A 379 7.85 38.19 -2.71
C SER A 379 9.24 38.05 -2.09
N GLU A 380 10.00 39.14 -2.07
CA GLU A 380 11.36 39.17 -1.51
C GLU A 380 12.36 38.27 -2.24
N VAL A 381 12.14 38.06 -3.55
CA VAL A 381 13.04 37.27 -4.39
C VAL A 381 14.22 38.15 -4.81
N GLY A 382 15.41 37.92 -4.23
CA GLY A 382 16.66 38.57 -4.56
C GLY A 382 16.94 39.89 -3.87
N PHE A 383 17.75 40.74 -4.51
CA PHE A 383 18.30 41.98 -3.92
C PHE A 383 17.35 43.18 -3.86
N ALA A 384 16.12 43.08 -4.37
CA ALA A 384 15.27 44.25 -4.63
C ALA A 384 13.79 44.14 -4.24
N ASP A 385 13.38 43.29 -3.32
CA ASP A 385 11.97 43.10 -2.88
C ASP A 385 11.01 42.91 -4.08
N GLU A 386 11.35 42.06 -5.04
CA GLU A 386 10.66 41.90 -6.31
C GLU A 386 9.56 40.88 -6.23
N THR A 387 8.47 41.07 -6.97
CA THR A 387 7.34 40.16 -7.05
C THR A 387 7.45 39.32 -8.34
N PHE A 388 7.36 38.01 -8.15
CA PHE A 388 7.30 37.03 -9.22
C PHE A 388 6.04 36.20 -9.08
N SER A 389 5.22 36.14 -10.12
CA SER A 389 3.98 35.37 -10.07
C SER A 389 3.93 34.29 -11.14
N GLY A 390 3.30 33.17 -10.81
CA GLY A 390 3.08 32.07 -11.72
C GLY A 390 1.71 31.46 -11.57
N GLN A 391 1.17 31.03 -12.70
CA GLN A 391 -0.10 30.33 -12.76
C GLN A 391 0.04 29.07 -13.61
N THR A 392 -0.52 27.98 -13.13
CA THR A 392 -0.61 26.74 -13.90
C THR A 392 -2.01 26.17 -13.76
N TRP A 393 -2.63 25.82 -14.87
CA TRP A 393 -3.88 25.07 -14.87
C TRP A 393 -3.83 23.93 -15.87
N GLY A 394 -4.57 22.89 -15.59
CA GLY A 394 -4.58 21.75 -16.51
C GLY A 394 -5.57 20.69 -16.08
N GLY A 395 -5.63 19.66 -16.89
CA GLY A 395 -6.47 18.51 -16.62
C GLY A 395 -6.16 17.36 -17.55
N GLY A 396 -6.71 16.21 -17.20
CA GLY A 396 -6.46 15.01 -17.98
C GLY A 396 -7.47 13.91 -17.74
N GLY A 397 -7.30 12.86 -18.51
CA GLY A 397 -8.08 11.65 -18.36
C GLY A 397 -7.23 10.42 -18.64
N GLU A 398 -7.51 9.37 -17.92
CA GLU A 398 -6.78 8.10 -18.06
C GLU A 398 -7.68 6.90 -17.94
N ALA A 399 -7.27 5.82 -18.57
CA ALA A 399 -7.81 4.48 -18.39
C ALA A 399 -6.81 3.63 -17.61
N ILE A 400 -7.28 2.97 -16.56
CA ILE A 400 -6.49 2.09 -15.70
C ILE A 400 -7.02 0.67 -15.87
N TYR A 401 -6.17 -0.25 -16.30
CA TYR A 401 -6.54 -1.65 -16.54
C TYR A 401 -5.68 -2.60 -15.72
N THR A 402 -6.31 -3.44 -14.91
CA THR A 402 -5.62 -4.50 -14.16
C THR A 402 -5.20 -5.63 -15.08
N LEU A 403 -3.92 -5.63 -15.48
CA LEU A 403 -3.29 -6.64 -16.34
C LEU A 403 -3.18 -7.99 -15.65
N TYR A 404 -2.74 -7.99 -14.40
CA TYR A 404 -2.50 -9.21 -13.63
C TYR A 404 -2.93 -9.03 -12.19
N GLN A 405 -3.49 -10.11 -11.62
CA GLN A 405 -3.82 -10.21 -10.21
C GLN A 405 -3.56 -11.62 -9.70
N ARG A 406 -2.98 -11.73 -8.51
CA ARG A 406 -2.87 -12.99 -7.76
C ARG A 406 -2.89 -12.69 -6.26
N GLY A 407 -4.02 -12.99 -5.62
CA GLY A 407 -4.23 -12.60 -4.23
C GLY A 407 -4.06 -11.09 -4.04
N PRO A 408 -3.22 -10.65 -3.09
CA PRO A 408 -3.00 -9.23 -2.80
C PRO A 408 -2.05 -8.52 -3.79
N LEU A 409 -1.51 -9.22 -4.80
CA LEU A 409 -0.63 -8.65 -5.82
C LEU A 409 -1.45 -8.20 -7.02
N PHE A 410 -1.28 -6.93 -7.40
CA PHE A 410 -1.89 -6.32 -8.58
C PHE A 410 -0.84 -5.70 -9.48
N LEU A 411 -1.02 -5.82 -10.78
CA LEU A 411 -0.28 -5.08 -11.80
C LEU A 411 -1.30 -4.37 -12.69
N ASP A 412 -1.31 -3.05 -12.61
CA ASP A 412 -2.17 -2.19 -13.40
C ASP A 412 -1.34 -1.53 -14.52
N ALA A 413 -1.94 -1.37 -15.70
CA ALA A 413 -1.45 -0.51 -16.76
C ALA A 413 -2.34 0.72 -16.86
N THR A 414 -1.73 1.85 -17.09
CA THR A 414 -2.41 3.13 -17.27
C THR A 414 -2.06 3.71 -18.63
N GLY A 415 -3.02 4.33 -19.28
CA GLY A 415 -2.81 5.13 -20.48
C GLY A 415 -3.65 6.39 -20.38
N GLY A 416 -3.05 7.54 -20.58
CA GLY A 416 -3.72 8.81 -20.37
C GLY A 416 -3.17 9.95 -21.22
N LEU A 417 -3.84 11.08 -21.09
CA LEU A 417 -3.50 12.34 -21.72
C LEU A 417 -3.66 13.45 -20.69
N ARG A 418 -2.62 14.28 -20.54
CA ARG A 418 -2.59 15.48 -19.70
C ARG A 418 -2.45 16.72 -20.58
N TYR A 419 -3.25 17.70 -20.32
CA TYR A 419 -3.10 19.05 -20.85
C TYR A 419 -2.67 19.97 -19.72
N SER A 420 -1.74 20.87 -19.96
CA SER A 420 -1.24 21.84 -19.01
C SER A 420 -0.97 23.16 -19.73
N ASN A 421 -1.42 24.27 -19.14
CA ASN A 421 -1.08 25.62 -19.51
C ASN A 421 -0.23 26.21 -18.38
N VAL A 422 0.91 26.77 -18.72
CA VAL A 422 1.85 27.40 -17.78
C VAL A 422 2.01 28.84 -18.18
N SER A 423 1.77 29.77 -17.24
CA SER A 423 1.96 31.20 -17.40
C SER A 423 2.85 31.73 -16.28
N VAL A 424 3.76 32.61 -16.65
CA VAL A 424 4.75 33.22 -15.76
C VAL A 424 4.84 34.68 -16.06
N ASP A 425 4.68 35.53 -15.04
CA ASP A 425 4.85 36.96 -15.11
C ASP A 425 6.04 37.39 -14.24
N ASN A 426 7.01 38.06 -14.85
CA ASN A 426 8.15 38.64 -14.19
C ASN A 426 8.04 40.15 -14.25
N GLU A 427 7.59 40.77 -13.16
CA GLU A 427 7.37 42.21 -13.10
C GLU A 427 8.69 43.00 -13.21
N LEU A 428 9.83 42.45 -12.77
CA LEU A 428 11.13 43.11 -12.84
C LEU A 428 11.57 43.40 -14.27
N PHE A 429 11.41 42.42 -15.15
CA PHE A 429 11.85 42.55 -16.53
C PHE A 429 10.73 42.97 -17.48
N GLY A 430 9.47 43.03 -16.97
CA GLY A 430 8.28 43.32 -17.79
C GLY A 430 8.07 42.25 -18.85
N GLU A 431 8.46 41.03 -18.61
CA GLU A 431 8.35 39.89 -19.52
C GLU A 431 7.33 38.87 -18.98
N SER A 432 6.45 38.42 -19.85
CA SER A 432 5.55 37.32 -19.56
C SER A 432 5.71 36.21 -20.58
N GLY A 433 5.55 34.97 -20.15
CA GLY A 433 5.53 33.78 -21.00
C GLY A 433 4.29 32.95 -20.74
N GLU A 434 3.69 32.39 -21.78
CA GLU A 434 2.56 31.48 -21.68
C GLU A 434 2.69 30.36 -22.71
N GLN A 435 2.57 29.10 -22.29
CA GLN A 435 2.68 27.95 -23.19
C GLN A 435 1.74 26.83 -22.78
N ASP A 436 1.14 26.24 -23.81
CA ASP A 436 0.28 25.04 -23.70
C ASP A 436 1.08 23.77 -23.96
N PHE A 437 0.81 22.74 -23.18
CA PHE A 437 1.41 21.43 -23.32
C PHE A 437 0.35 20.34 -23.40
N LEU A 438 0.56 19.39 -24.32
CA LEU A 438 -0.22 18.16 -24.42
C LEU A 438 0.71 16.98 -24.21
N LEU A 439 0.48 16.22 -23.15
CA LEU A 439 1.40 15.25 -22.60
C LEU A 439 0.72 13.87 -22.54
N PRO A 440 0.74 13.08 -23.61
CA PRO A 440 0.33 11.68 -23.58
C PRO A 440 1.32 10.86 -22.73
N TYR A 441 0.77 9.92 -21.96
CA TYR A 441 1.58 9.06 -21.12
C TYR A 441 1.05 7.62 -21.03
N VAL A 442 1.96 6.71 -20.71
CA VAL A 442 1.65 5.34 -20.37
C VAL A 442 2.35 4.96 -19.08
N GLY A 443 1.72 4.14 -18.27
CA GLY A 443 2.26 3.75 -16.97
C GLY A 443 2.02 2.30 -16.61
N LEU A 444 2.82 1.80 -15.67
CA LEU A 444 2.66 0.51 -15.01
C LEU A 444 2.74 0.73 -13.50
N ARG A 445 1.83 0.10 -12.76
CA ARG A 445 1.83 0.13 -11.31
C ARG A 445 1.67 -1.26 -10.73
N LEU A 446 2.58 -1.64 -9.85
CA LEU A 446 2.54 -2.87 -9.08
C LEU A 446 2.25 -2.54 -7.62
N ASP A 447 1.19 -3.14 -7.07
CA ASP A 447 0.80 -3.01 -5.67
C ASP A 447 0.70 -4.38 -5.00
N ARG A 448 1.26 -4.51 -3.81
CA ARG A 448 1.11 -5.68 -2.96
C ARG A 448 1.02 -5.27 -1.50
N PHE A 449 -0.10 -5.58 -0.86
CA PHE A 449 -0.33 -5.28 0.56
C PHE A 449 -0.66 -6.54 1.33
N THR A 450 0.07 -6.81 2.41
CA THR A 450 -0.18 -7.89 3.36
C THR A 450 -0.05 -7.35 4.79
N GLU A 451 -0.39 -8.14 5.80
CA GLU A 451 -0.24 -7.74 7.20
C GLU A 451 1.21 -7.43 7.61
N ALA A 452 2.18 -8.09 6.96
CA ALA A 452 3.59 -8.03 7.35
C ALA A 452 4.48 -7.24 6.38
N MET A 453 3.96 -6.85 5.21
CA MET A 453 4.73 -6.12 4.21
C MET A 453 3.83 -5.37 3.23
N SER A 454 4.31 -4.25 2.74
CA SER A 454 3.76 -3.53 1.61
C SER A 454 4.81 -3.34 0.52
N THR A 455 4.39 -3.33 -0.73
CA THR A 455 5.26 -3.04 -1.88
C THR A 455 4.46 -2.29 -2.92
N THR A 456 4.97 -1.16 -3.35
CA THR A 456 4.43 -0.37 -4.46
C THR A 456 5.56 -0.07 -5.43
N VAL A 457 5.30 -0.12 -6.72
CA VAL A 457 6.23 0.32 -7.77
C VAL A 457 5.42 0.97 -8.87
N GLY A 458 5.74 2.20 -9.21
CA GLY A 458 5.15 2.96 -10.30
C GLY A 458 6.19 3.32 -11.34
N LEU A 459 5.82 3.26 -12.61
CA LEU A 459 6.60 3.74 -13.75
C LEU A 459 5.65 4.48 -14.68
N THR A 460 5.99 5.70 -15.08
CA THR A 460 5.22 6.50 -16.04
C THR A 460 6.14 7.10 -17.08
N PHE A 461 5.88 6.81 -18.32
CA PHE A 461 6.58 7.36 -19.47
C PHE A 461 5.68 8.40 -20.13
N GLU A 462 6.16 9.64 -20.24
CA GLU A 462 5.43 10.79 -20.75
C GLU A 462 6.25 11.47 -21.83
N VAL A 463 5.57 12.02 -22.84
CA VAL A 463 6.20 12.77 -23.91
C VAL A 463 5.45 14.08 -24.15
N SER A 464 6.17 15.14 -24.52
CA SER A 464 5.56 16.36 -25.04
C SER A 464 5.13 16.13 -26.48
N ALA A 465 3.88 16.49 -26.82
CA ALA A 465 3.27 16.19 -28.12
C ALA A 465 2.83 17.46 -28.92
N LEU A 466 3.01 18.64 -28.35
CA LEU A 466 2.78 19.91 -29.06
C LEU A 466 4.11 20.60 -29.28
N ASP A 467 4.29 21.12 -30.51
CA ASP A 467 5.42 21.98 -30.83
C ASP A 467 5.32 23.25 -29.95
N ALA A 468 6.35 23.52 -29.16
CA ALA A 468 6.43 24.69 -28.31
C ALA A 468 7.29 25.76 -28.99
N ASP A 469 6.96 27.04 -28.78
CA ASP A 469 7.76 28.16 -29.28
C ASP A 469 8.95 28.37 -28.31
N ARG A 470 10.17 28.29 -28.84
CA ARG A 470 11.39 28.44 -28.03
C ARG A 470 11.47 29.82 -27.34
N ASP A 471 11.03 30.89 -27.99
CA ASP A 471 11.06 32.22 -27.39
C ASP A 471 10.05 32.30 -26.21
N GLU A 472 8.91 31.61 -26.29
CA GLU A 472 7.94 31.50 -25.20
C GLU A 472 8.48 30.60 -24.07
N LEU A 473 9.10 29.45 -24.39
CA LEU A 473 9.72 28.57 -23.41
C LEU A 473 10.81 29.29 -22.61
N ASP A 474 11.68 30.10 -23.28
CA ASP A 474 12.72 30.85 -22.57
C ASP A 474 12.12 31.90 -21.60
N ARG A 475 10.90 32.39 -21.85
CA ARG A 475 10.18 33.32 -20.96
C ARG A 475 9.54 32.61 -19.74
N LEU A 476 9.37 31.31 -19.80
CA LEU A 476 8.89 30.52 -18.63
C LEU A 476 9.96 30.39 -17.54
N GLY A 477 11.12 31.03 -17.74
CA GLY A 477 12.10 31.20 -16.64
C GLY A 477 13.36 30.39 -16.76
N ARG A 478 13.53 29.54 -17.78
CA ARG A 478 14.76 28.78 -18.03
C ARG A 478 15.14 28.87 -19.49
N SER A 479 16.40 29.23 -19.78
CA SER A 479 16.87 29.37 -21.12
C SER A 479 17.33 28.05 -21.75
N ALA A 480 17.25 28.00 -23.09
CA ALA A 480 17.68 26.86 -23.89
C ALA A 480 16.98 25.54 -23.54
N VAL A 481 15.70 25.61 -23.18
CA VAL A 481 14.83 24.47 -22.98
C VAL A 481 14.58 23.76 -24.30
N ASP A 482 14.46 22.45 -24.28
CA ASP A 482 14.08 21.65 -25.44
C ASP A 482 12.60 21.89 -25.78
N GLU A 483 12.28 22.03 -27.07
CA GLU A 483 10.91 22.20 -27.55
C GLU A 483 10.05 20.94 -27.33
N ASP A 484 10.70 19.78 -27.49
CA ASP A 484 10.11 18.46 -27.24
C ASP A 484 10.90 17.76 -26.16
N TRP A 485 10.21 17.05 -25.26
CA TRP A 485 10.88 16.25 -24.24
C TRP A 485 10.19 14.92 -23.96
N THR A 486 10.95 14.05 -23.38
CA THR A 486 10.51 12.75 -22.90
C THR A 486 10.97 12.57 -21.48
N VAL A 487 10.08 12.08 -20.62
CA VAL A 487 10.36 11.87 -19.21
C VAL A 487 9.88 10.49 -18.77
N LEU A 488 10.73 9.78 -18.02
CA LEU A 488 10.36 8.59 -17.26
C LEU A 488 10.31 8.96 -15.79
N ARG A 489 9.11 8.94 -15.19
CA ARG A 489 8.93 9.10 -13.75
C ARG A 489 8.77 7.72 -13.10
N PHE A 490 9.39 7.54 -11.94
CA PHE A 490 9.33 6.28 -11.20
C PHE A 490 9.18 6.53 -9.70
N ASP A 491 8.42 5.64 -9.07
CA ASP A 491 8.30 5.55 -7.62
C ASP A 491 8.38 4.09 -7.17
N ALA A 492 8.97 3.85 -6.02
CA ALA A 492 9.01 2.55 -5.40
C ALA A 492 8.95 2.70 -3.88
N GLY A 493 8.13 1.88 -3.24
CA GLY A 493 8.04 1.78 -1.80
C GLY A 493 8.03 0.31 -1.38
N HIS A 494 8.80 -0.03 -0.36
CA HIS A 494 8.79 -1.37 0.22
C HIS A 494 8.94 -1.26 1.73
N SER A 495 7.93 -1.71 2.48
CA SER A 495 8.05 -1.84 3.94
C SER A 495 7.79 -3.27 4.38
N PHE A 496 8.47 -3.69 5.45
CA PHE A 496 8.31 -5.01 6.04
C PHE A 496 8.68 -5.01 7.51
N TYR A 497 8.02 -5.89 8.26
CA TYR A 497 8.32 -6.10 9.68
C TYR A 497 9.40 -7.16 9.86
N LEU A 498 10.30 -6.95 10.83
CA LEU A 498 11.45 -7.83 11.08
C LEU A 498 11.06 -9.13 11.79
N GLU A 499 10.04 -9.13 12.63
CA GLU A 499 9.66 -10.28 13.45
C GLU A 499 9.31 -11.53 12.61
N PRO A 500 8.56 -11.45 11.50
CA PRO A 500 8.29 -12.62 10.66
C PRO A 500 9.56 -13.21 10.04
N ILE A 501 10.59 -12.40 9.84
CA ILE A 501 11.87 -12.84 9.26
C ILE A 501 12.73 -13.51 10.32
N LEU A 502 12.85 -12.88 11.50
CA LEU A 502 13.72 -13.34 12.59
C LEU A 502 13.19 -14.59 13.31
N ASN A 503 11.86 -14.75 13.37
CA ASN A 503 11.21 -15.86 14.06
C ASN A 503 10.87 -17.06 13.16
N ARG A 504 11.49 -17.18 12.00
CA ARG A 504 11.36 -18.35 11.12
C ARG A 504 11.85 -19.62 11.83
N GLY A 505 10.91 -20.45 12.29
CA GLY A 505 11.19 -21.76 12.90
C GLY A 505 10.95 -21.88 14.39
N THR A 506 10.56 -20.84 15.08
CA THR A 506 10.02 -20.98 16.44
C THR A 506 8.56 -21.41 16.31
N ASN A 507 8.27 -22.69 16.58
CA ASN A 507 6.89 -23.19 16.78
C ASN A 507 6.29 -22.63 18.09
N GLY A 508 6.71 -21.47 18.52
CA GLY A 508 6.29 -20.85 19.76
C GLY A 508 5.23 -19.80 19.51
N THR A 509 4.11 -19.96 20.19
CA THR A 509 3.02 -19.00 20.41
C THR A 509 3.43 -17.70 21.14
N ARG A 510 4.70 -17.36 21.19
CA ARG A 510 5.12 -16.00 21.55
C ARG A 510 4.71 -15.11 20.42
N GLY A 511 3.62 -14.35 20.64
CA GLY A 511 3.02 -13.48 19.65
C GLY A 511 4.07 -12.59 19.02
N LEU A 512 4.17 -12.65 17.69
CA LEU A 512 4.93 -11.69 16.93
C LEU A 512 4.23 -10.35 17.10
N THR A 513 4.97 -9.29 17.35
CA THR A 513 4.38 -7.98 17.68
C THR A 513 4.23 -7.08 16.47
N LEU A 514 4.95 -7.34 15.36
CA LEU A 514 5.06 -6.43 14.21
C LEU A 514 5.38 -4.99 14.65
N ALA A 515 6.32 -4.86 15.58
CA ALA A 515 6.71 -3.57 16.14
C ALA A 515 7.89 -2.93 15.42
N HIS A 516 8.75 -3.73 14.79
CA HIS A 516 9.96 -3.29 14.13
C HIS A 516 9.78 -3.32 12.60
N GLU A 517 9.58 -2.15 11.99
CA GLU A 517 9.39 -1.99 10.55
C GLU A 517 10.62 -1.37 9.91
N ILE A 518 11.02 -1.88 8.76
CA ILE A 518 11.95 -1.24 7.83
C ILE A 518 11.15 -0.75 6.64
N SER A 519 11.31 0.52 6.31
CA SER A 519 10.74 1.16 5.13
C SER A 519 11.83 1.63 4.19
N LEU A 520 11.72 1.28 2.94
CA LEU A 520 12.55 1.70 1.83
C LEU A 520 11.66 2.43 0.84
N SER A 521 12.02 3.63 0.44
CA SER A 521 11.33 4.31 -0.64
C SER A 521 12.34 4.95 -1.60
N GLY A 522 11.92 5.09 -2.83
CA GLY A 522 12.67 5.77 -3.86
C GLY A 522 11.72 6.40 -4.86
N ARG A 523 12.05 7.58 -5.34
CA ARG A 523 11.34 8.26 -6.43
C ARG A 523 12.32 9.01 -7.30
N GLY A 524 11.87 9.37 -8.48
CA GLY A 524 12.66 10.20 -9.33
C GLY A 524 12.11 10.35 -10.73
N GLN A 525 12.86 11.10 -11.49
CA GLN A 525 12.58 11.43 -12.87
C GLN A 525 13.86 11.26 -13.69
N TYR A 526 13.76 10.73 -14.89
CA TYR A 526 14.84 10.63 -15.86
C TYR A 526 14.39 11.30 -17.17
N ALA A 527 15.08 12.36 -17.57
CA ALA A 527 14.67 13.22 -18.69
C ALA A 527 15.34 12.88 -20.03
N PHE A 528 16.09 11.77 -20.13
CA PHE A 528 16.75 11.32 -21.39
C PHE A 528 17.61 12.41 -22.04
N ASP A 529 18.35 13.15 -21.20
CA ASP A 529 19.15 14.31 -21.58
C ASP A 529 18.36 15.52 -22.14
N ASN A 530 17.01 15.52 -22.06
CA ASN A 530 16.20 16.67 -22.38
C ASN A 530 16.31 17.73 -21.27
N ARG A 531 16.39 18.99 -21.68
CA ARG A 531 16.36 20.14 -20.81
C ARG A 531 14.91 20.65 -20.67
N LEU A 532 14.36 20.51 -19.48
CA LEU A 532 12.96 20.75 -19.21
C LEU A 532 12.69 22.21 -18.79
N ILE A 533 11.42 22.63 -18.91
CA ILE A 533 10.93 23.86 -18.27
C ILE A 533 10.93 23.68 -16.74
N PRO A 534 11.00 24.77 -15.95
CA PRO A 534 11.03 24.68 -14.49
C PRO A 534 9.85 23.93 -13.88
N ASN A 535 8.66 24.03 -14.47
CA ASN A 535 7.44 23.34 -14.02
C ASN A 535 7.49 21.80 -14.21
N GLU A 536 8.37 21.30 -15.07
CA GLU A 536 8.54 19.85 -15.32
C GLU A 536 9.85 19.31 -14.71
N GLU A 537 10.71 20.16 -14.13
CA GLU A 537 11.83 19.70 -13.30
C GLU A 537 11.30 19.04 -12.02
N ASP A 538 12.03 18.05 -11.51
CA ASP A 538 11.80 17.49 -10.17
C ASP A 538 12.78 18.11 -9.17
N VAL A 539 12.43 18.07 -7.88
CA VAL A 539 13.16 18.76 -6.82
C VAL A 539 13.59 17.83 -5.71
N ALA A 540 14.71 18.18 -5.07
CA ALA A 540 15.23 17.50 -3.89
C ALA A 540 15.44 18.50 -2.73
N GLY A 541 15.24 18.03 -1.51
CA GLY A 541 15.24 18.81 -0.27
C GLY A 541 13.84 18.88 0.35
N GLY A 542 13.78 18.93 1.70
CA GLY A 542 12.56 19.08 2.46
C GLY A 542 11.93 17.79 2.99
N PHE A 543 10.77 17.95 3.60
CA PHE A 543 10.09 16.94 4.42
C PHE A 543 9.77 15.62 3.70
N TYR A 544 9.40 15.71 2.42
CA TYR A 544 9.00 14.56 1.60
C TYR A 544 10.10 14.09 0.64
N SER A 545 11.31 14.57 0.82
CA SER A 545 12.44 14.31 -0.05
C SER A 545 13.70 14.00 0.78
N VAL A 546 14.64 14.92 0.87
CA VAL A 546 15.86 14.78 1.69
C VAL A 546 15.76 15.70 2.89
N ARG A 547 15.41 15.13 4.05
CA ARG A 547 15.24 15.89 5.31
C ARG A 547 16.57 16.43 5.82
N GLY A 548 16.50 17.61 6.46
CA GLY A 548 17.69 18.35 6.90
C GLY A 548 18.02 19.52 5.98
N TYR A 549 17.43 19.55 4.78
CA TYR A 549 17.54 20.64 3.80
C TYR A 549 16.22 21.42 3.72
N PRO A 550 16.26 22.68 3.23
CA PRO A 550 15.06 23.43 2.87
C PRO A 550 14.19 22.68 1.88
N GLU A 551 12.92 23.07 1.78
CA GLU A 551 12.06 22.59 0.72
C GLU A 551 12.62 23.07 -0.64
N SER A 552 12.67 22.19 -1.62
CA SER A 552 13.20 22.48 -2.99
C SER A 552 14.63 22.98 -3.05
N ALA A 553 15.48 22.61 -2.12
CA ALA A 553 16.87 23.06 -2.06
C ALA A 553 17.66 22.85 -3.37
N ALA A 554 17.28 21.89 -4.19
CA ALA A 554 17.89 21.64 -5.50
C ALA A 554 16.83 21.15 -6.50
N ALA A 555 16.92 21.59 -7.74
CA ALA A 555 16.09 21.19 -8.86
C ALA A 555 16.92 20.59 -9.99
N GLY A 556 16.31 19.82 -10.88
CA GLY A 556 16.97 19.28 -12.05
C GLY A 556 16.06 18.53 -13.01
N ASP A 557 16.53 18.31 -14.22
CA ASP A 557 15.82 17.54 -15.25
C ASP A 557 15.75 16.06 -14.89
N THR A 558 16.86 15.52 -14.38
CA THR A 558 16.95 14.16 -13.87
C THR A 558 17.20 14.19 -12.38
N VAL A 559 16.30 13.55 -11.60
CA VAL A 559 16.37 13.51 -10.15
C VAL A 559 16.13 12.09 -9.65
N VAL A 560 16.91 11.67 -8.67
CA VAL A 560 16.74 10.39 -7.98
C VAL A 560 16.81 10.64 -6.48
N ILE A 561 15.82 10.18 -5.73
CA ILE A 561 15.74 10.31 -4.28
C ILE A 561 15.49 8.92 -3.69
N GLY A 562 16.17 8.60 -2.59
CA GLY A 562 15.99 7.36 -1.86
C GLY A 562 15.97 7.61 -0.35
N THR A 563 15.09 6.89 0.34
CA THR A 563 14.94 6.94 1.80
C THR A 563 15.02 5.53 2.38
N LEU A 564 15.80 5.36 3.43
CA LEU A 564 15.77 4.21 4.34
C LEU A 564 15.28 4.69 5.70
N GLU A 565 14.23 4.08 6.22
CA GLU A 565 13.65 4.44 7.52
C GLU A 565 13.44 3.19 8.39
N TYR A 566 13.91 3.24 9.63
CA TYR A 566 13.55 2.30 10.68
C TYR A 566 12.42 2.89 11.51
N ARG A 567 11.36 2.13 11.77
CA ARG A 567 10.15 2.54 12.48
C ARG A 567 9.86 1.58 13.62
N PHE A 568 9.75 2.10 14.82
CA PHE A 568 9.42 1.33 16.02
C PHE A 568 8.06 1.71 16.55
N HIS A 569 7.11 0.78 16.48
CA HIS A 569 5.72 0.94 16.89
C HIS A 569 5.55 0.64 18.38
N VAL A 570 5.58 1.64 19.24
CA VAL A 570 5.57 1.50 20.69
C VAL A 570 4.36 0.73 21.24
N PRO A 571 3.09 0.98 20.82
CA PRO A 571 1.95 0.27 21.39
C PRO A 571 1.94 -1.23 21.08
N ARG A 572 2.63 -1.65 20.03
CA ARG A 572 2.63 -3.07 19.61
C ARG A 572 3.47 -3.99 20.49
N VAL A 573 4.38 -3.43 21.30
CA VAL A 573 5.14 -4.19 22.31
C VAL A 573 4.43 -4.26 23.66
N LEU A 574 3.31 -3.56 23.82
CA LEU A 574 2.50 -3.68 25.02
C LEU A 574 1.90 -5.09 25.14
N PRO A 575 1.71 -5.61 26.37
CA PRO A 575 1.07 -6.90 26.56
C PRO A 575 -0.32 -6.92 25.94
N VAL A 576 -0.64 -8.05 25.30
CA VAL A 576 -2.01 -8.30 24.82
C VAL A 576 -2.98 -8.22 25.98
N SER A 577 -4.02 -7.41 25.86
CA SER A 577 -5.04 -7.19 26.89
C SER A 577 -6.44 -7.33 26.29
N ASP A 578 -7.20 -8.29 26.80
CA ASP A 578 -8.61 -8.48 26.43
C ASP A 578 -9.50 -7.96 27.60
N PRO A 579 -10.38 -6.99 27.39
CA PRO A 579 -10.74 -6.35 26.12
C PRO A 579 -9.82 -5.21 25.66
N GLY A 580 -8.70 -4.90 26.35
CA GLY A 580 -7.74 -3.86 25.93
C GLY A 580 -8.23 -2.41 26.06
N PHE A 581 -9.39 -2.18 26.66
CA PHE A 581 -9.98 -0.86 26.80
C PHE A 581 -9.48 -0.15 28.07
N VAL A 582 -9.39 1.18 28.02
CA VAL A 582 -9.14 2.01 29.21
C VAL A 582 -10.45 2.18 29.98
N GLY A 583 -10.68 1.31 30.96
CA GLY A 583 -11.83 1.36 31.87
C GLY A 583 -13.18 1.03 31.21
N SER A 584 -14.25 1.09 32.02
CA SER A 584 -15.63 0.89 31.56
C SER A 584 -16.29 2.14 30.96
N ARG A 585 -15.58 3.28 30.90
CA ARG A 585 -16.07 4.52 30.31
C ARG A 585 -15.59 4.64 28.87
N ARG A 586 -16.47 5.13 28.00
CA ARG A 586 -16.08 5.59 26.66
C ARG A 586 -15.10 6.76 26.83
N VAL A 587 -13.81 6.48 26.66
CA VAL A 587 -12.73 7.47 26.68
C VAL A 587 -12.17 7.52 25.29
N GLY A 588 -12.52 8.54 24.53
CA GLY A 588 -12.03 8.73 23.17
C GLY A 588 -12.41 10.10 22.66
N PHE A 589 -11.80 10.52 21.58
CA PHE A 589 -12.22 11.71 20.86
C PHE A 589 -13.66 11.49 20.39
N LEU A 590 -14.56 12.39 20.76
CA LEU A 590 -16.01 12.31 20.51
C LEU A 590 -16.79 11.20 21.28
N GLY A 591 -16.23 10.66 22.36
CA GLY A 591 -16.95 9.75 23.27
C GLY A 591 -16.99 8.28 22.86
N ASP A 592 -16.18 7.88 21.88
CA ASP A 592 -16.04 6.48 21.45
C ASP A 592 -15.20 5.64 22.40
N SER A 593 -15.32 4.30 22.30
CA SER A 593 -14.44 3.38 22.99
C SER A 593 -13.00 3.54 22.50
N PHE A 594 -12.02 3.39 23.40
CA PHE A 594 -10.60 3.53 23.08
C PHE A 594 -9.81 2.30 23.56
N ARG A 595 -9.12 1.63 22.66
CA ARG A 595 -8.25 0.47 22.95
C ARG A 595 -6.82 0.94 23.16
N TRP A 596 -6.35 0.86 24.39
CA TRP A 596 -4.99 1.24 24.77
C TRP A 596 -3.93 0.20 24.33
N ALA A 597 -4.25 -1.10 24.39
CA ALA A 597 -3.34 -2.19 24.10
C ALA A 597 -3.91 -3.11 23.00
N PRO A 598 -3.05 -3.86 22.29
CA PRO A 598 -3.49 -4.90 21.36
C PRO A 598 -4.37 -5.94 22.05
N GLN A 599 -5.41 -6.43 21.38
CA GLN A 599 -6.32 -7.47 21.90
C GLN A 599 -5.92 -8.88 21.45
N ALA A 600 -5.06 -9.01 20.48
CA ALA A 600 -4.57 -10.27 19.94
C ALA A 600 -3.13 -10.10 19.42
N PRO A 601 -2.37 -11.17 19.22
CA PRO A 601 -1.13 -11.11 18.45
C PRO A 601 -1.41 -10.46 17.09
N TYR A 602 -0.56 -9.54 16.65
CA TYR A 602 -0.75 -8.65 15.49
C TYR A 602 -1.94 -7.66 15.60
N GLY A 603 -2.65 -7.65 16.72
CA GLY A 603 -3.68 -6.66 16.98
C GLY A 603 -3.10 -5.25 17.07
N ARG A 604 -3.93 -4.24 16.75
CA ARG A 604 -3.55 -2.84 16.84
C ARG A 604 -4.34 -2.17 17.97
N ALA A 605 -3.67 -1.30 18.71
CA ALA A 605 -4.33 -0.33 19.58
C ALA A 605 -5.03 0.75 18.75
N ASP A 606 -5.86 1.59 19.39
CA ASP A 606 -6.51 2.73 18.72
C ASP A 606 -5.59 3.96 18.64
N TRP A 607 -4.31 3.81 18.95
CA TRP A 607 -3.26 4.80 18.79
C TRP A 607 -1.97 4.12 18.35
N ASP A 608 -1.09 4.87 17.70
CA ASP A 608 0.27 4.43 17.41
C ASP A 608 1.24 5.56 17.73
N LEU A 609 2.34 5.24 18.39
CA LEU A 609 3.49 6.13 18.60
C LEU A 609 4.66 5.44 17.92
N ILE A 610 5.14 6.03 16.85
CA ILE A 610 6.20 5.49 16.03
C ILE A 610 7.45 6.33 16.24
N LEU A 611 8.50 5.71 16.74
CA LEU A 611 9.83 6.32 16.81
C LEU A 611 10.57 5.95 15.54
N LYS A 612 11.18 6.95 14.88
CA LYS A 612 11.84 6.80 13.58
C LYS A 612 13.29 7.19 13.63
N ALA A 613 14.10 6.50 12.82
CA ALA A 613 15.43 6.95 12.40
C ALA A 613 15.52 6.78 10.88
N PHE A 614 16.13 7.74 10.19
CA PHE A 614 16.14 7.76 8.75
C PHE A 614 17.48 8.18 8.16
N LEU A 615 17.68 7.76 6.91
CA LEU A 615 18.75 8.19 6.02
C LEU A 615 18.13 8.47 4.66
N ASP A 616 18.27 9.70 4.19
CA ASP A 616 17.78 10.17 2.90
C ASP A 616 18.97 10.53 2.01
N ALA A 617 18.84 10.27 0.71
CA ALA A 617 19.82 10.68 -0.29
C ALA A 617 19.12 11.11 -1.57
N GLY A 618 19.59 12.20 -2.17
CA GLY A 618 19.06 12.74 -3.43
C GLY A 618 20.19 13.19 -4.35
N ARG A 619 19.94 13.08 -5.66
CA ARG A 619 20.83 13.61 -6.68
C ARG A 619 19.99 14.34 -7.74
N THR A 620 20.37 15.59 -8.05
CA THR A 620 19.79 16.34 -9.16
C THR A 620 20.84 16.54 -10.26
N VAL A 621 20.40 16.43 -11.51
CA VAL A 621 21.26 16.57 -12.69
C VAL A 621 20.54 17.45 -13.71
N ASN A 622 21.24 18.48 -14.20
CA ASN A 622 20.80 19.38 -15.24
C ASN A 622 21.32 18.92 -16.61
N SER A 623 20.42 18.73 -17.58
CA SER A 623 20.77 18.43 -18.96
C SER A 623 21.28 19.70 -19.66
N ASP A 624 22.21 19.56 -20.61
CA ASP A 624 22.82 20.68 -21.36
C ASP A 624 23.16 21.88 -20.46
N ARG A 625 23.80 21.58 -19.36
CA ARG A 625 24.06 22.47 -18.24
C ARG A 625 24.73 23.79 -18.68
N LEU A 626 24.09 24.89 -18.39
CA LEU A 626 24.61 26.21 -18.62
C LEU A 626 25.60 26.67 -17.53
N ALA A 627 26.41 27.66 -17.83
CA ALA A 627 27.36 28.22 -16.86
C ALA A 627 26.62 28.80 -15.65
N GLY A 628 26.92 28.31 -14.47
CA GLY A 628 26.29 28.70 -13.20
C GLY A 628 25.21 27.74 -12.72
N GLU A 629 24.88 26.71 -13.47
CA GLU A 629 24.06 25.61 -13.00
C GLU A 629 24.93 24.50 -12.41
N GLU A 630 24.50 23.89 -11.34
CA GLU A 630 25.23 22.80 -10.68
C GLU A 630 24.34 21.56 -10.51
N ASN A 631 25.00 20.42 -10.48
CA ASN A 631 24.36 19.15 -10.16
C ASN A 631 24.58 18.90 -8.68
N GLU A 632 23.50 18.76 -7.93
CA GLU A 632 23.57 18.67 -6.47
C GLU A 632 23.43 17.24 -5.96
N THR A 633 24.09 16.96 -4.83
CA THR A 633 23.94 15.72 -4.08
C THR A 633 23.59 16.04 -2.64
N LEU A 634 22.40 15.64 -2.22
CA LEU A 634 21.89 15.85 -0.90
C LEU A 634 21.95 14.54 -0.13
N VAL A 635 22.47 14.56 1.09
CA VAL A 635 22.42 13.42 2.00
C VAL A 635 21.97 13.93 3.37
N GLY A 636 20.88 13.38 3.88
CA GLY A 636 20.30 13.76 5.15
C GLY A 636 20.08 12.56 6.07
N THR A 637 20.19 12.77 7.38
CA THR A 637 19.88 11.75 8.39
C THR A 637 19.14 12.39 9.54
N GLY A 638 18.48 11.60 10.36
CA GLY A 638 17.79 12.14 11.51
C GLY A 638 16.94 11.16 12.26
N VAL A 639 16.16 11.74 13.17
CA VAL A 639 15.18 11.00 13.99
C VAL A 639 13.82 11.66 13.90
N GLY A 640 12.78 10.91 14.17
CA GLY A 640 11.43 11.45 14.12
C GLY A 640 10.45 10.72 15.02
N VAL A 641 9.32 11.35 15.20
CA VAL A 641 8.18 10.82 15.97
C VAL A 641 6.93 10.99 15.14
N GLU A 642 6.13 9.93 15.08
CA GLU A 642 4.79 9.97 14.50
C GLU A 642 3.78 9.50 15.53
N LEU A 643 2.76 10.29 15.79
CA LEU A 643 1.66 9.98 16.68
C LEU A 643 0.39 9.88 15.86
N GLN A 644 -0.25 8.72 15.91
CA GLN A 644 -1.55 8.47 15.30
C GLN A 644 -2.59 8.22 16.41
N TYR A 645 -3.72 8.87 16.33
CA TYR A 645 -4.86 8.65 17.21
C TYR A 645 -6.06 8.21 16.37
N LYS A 646 -6.40 6.92 16.45
CA LYS A 646 -7.35 6.25 15.56
C LYS A 646 -6.96 6.55 14.09
N GLN A 647 -7.93 7.05 13.32
CA GLN A 647 -7.73 7.56 11.96
C GLN A 647 -7.95 9.06 11.87
N ASN A 648 -8.21 9.69 13.02
CA ASN A 648 -8.69 11.07 13.08
C ASN A 648 -7.58 12.09 13.19
N VAL A 649 -6.45 11.73 13.84
CA VAL A 649 -5.34 12.65 14.02
C VAL A 649 -4.03 11.96 13.73
N SER A 650 -3.21 12.58 12.91
CA SER A 650 -1.83 12.20 12.64
C SER A 650 -0.92 13.40 12.83
N LEU A 651 0.08 13.24 13.69
CA LEU A 651 1.12 14.23 13.92
C LEU A 651 2.46 13.58 13.56
N ARG A 652 3.23 14.22 12.70
CA ARG A 652 4.59 13.81 12.36
C ARG A 652 5.56 14.97 12.61
N VAL A 653 6.67 14.67 13.29
CA VAL A 653 7.77 15.60 13.54
C VAL A 653 9.07 14.85 13.26
N ASP A 654 9.83 15.34 12.30
CA ASP A 654 11.13 14.79 11.96
C ASP A 654 12.21 15.87 12.15
N TRP A 655 13.32 15.51 12.78
CA TRP A 655 14.48 16.37 12.95
C TRP A 655 15.61 15.80 12.09
N GLY A 656 15.92 16.52 11.01
CA GLY A 656 16.88 16.14 10.00
C GLY A 656 18.16 16.97 10.09
N PHE A 657 19.27 16.35 9.71
CA PHE A 657 20.62 16.95 9.64
C PHE A 657 21.15 16.76 8.23
N ALA A 658 21.62 17.84 7.62
CA ALA A 658 22.34 17.78 6.35
C ALA A 658 23.72 17.16 6.56
N LEU A 659 24.15 16.27 5.68
CA LEU A 659 25.46 15.62 5.69
C LEU A 659 26.34 16.04 4.51
N SER A 660 25.82 16.79 3.55
CA SER A 660 26.56 17.36 2.43
C SER A 660 26.20 18.82 2.26
N ASP A 661 27.18 19.60 1.78
CA ASP A 661 27.03 21.02 1.50
C ASP A 661 26.26 21.22 0.18
N ILE A 662 25.51 22.32 0.08
CA ILE A 662 24.93 22.84 -1.15
C ILE A 662 25.36 24.31 -1.24
N GLU A 663 26.19 24.65 -2.26
CA GLU A 663 26.69 26.01 -2.46
C GLU A 663 25.84 26.81 -3.46
N ALA A 664 25.14 26.12 -4.35
CA ALA A 664 24.39 26.71 -5.46
C ALA A 664 22.97 27.17 -5.12
N ALA A 665 22.49 26.88 -3.91
CA ALA A 665 21.18 27.33 -3.43
C ALA A 665 21.21 28.82 -3.06
N ASP A 666 20.05 29.49 -3.15
CA ASP A 666 19.91 30.88 -2.66
C ASP A 666 20.12 30.94 -1.13
N ASP A 667 19.82 29.86 -0.42
CA ASP A 667 20.13 29.63 0.98
C ASP A 667 21.15 28.48 1.08
N PRO A 668 22.48 28.76 1.12
CA PRO A 668 23.51 27.73 1.21
C PRO A 668 23.33 26.87 2.46
N VAL A 669 23.49 25.56 2.31
CA VAL A 669 23.38 24.61 3.42
C VAL A 669 24.73 23.96 3.67
N ASP A 670 25.25 24.08 4.89
CA ASP A 670 26.48 23.44 5.31
C ASP A 670 26.22 22.05 5.93
N ALA A 671 27.18 21.15 5.81
CA ALA A 671 27.11 19.86 6.49
C ALA A 671 27.08 20.05 8.01
N GLY A 672 26.05 19.56 8.68
CA GLY A 672 25.75 19.77 10.09
C GLY A 672 24.57 20.67 10.35
N ASP A 673 24.10 21.39 9.36
CA ASP A 673 22.85 22.13 9.47
C ASP A 673 21.69 21.20 9.73
N ASN A 674 20.64 21.72 10.37
CA ASN A 674 19.52 20.89 10.75
C ASN A 674 18.20 21.65 10.62
N ARG A 675 17.16 20.89 10.30
CA ARG A 675 15.78 21.41 10.18
C ARG A 675 14.79 20.48 10.89
N VAL A 676 13.76 21.08 11.46
CA VAL A 676 12.62 20.36 12.02
C VAL A 676 11.46 20.44 11.03
N HIS A 677 11.00 19.29 10.59
CA HIS A 677 9.85 19.15 9.71
C HIS A 677 8.63 18.71 10.51
N PHE A 678 7.49 19.31 10.21
CA PHE A 678 6.26 19.14 10.97
C PHE A 678 5.06 18.94 10.04
N SER A 679 4.16 18.04 10.41
CA SER A 679 2.86 17.89 9.76
C SER A 679 1.81 17.40 10.76
N LEU A 680 0.69 18.11 10.85
CA LEU A 680 -0.49 17.74 11.64
C LEU A 680 -1.68 17.59 10.70
N THR A 681 -2.31 16.43 10.72
CA THR A 681 -3.53 16.16 9.94
C THR A 681 -4.68 15.77 10.87
N VAL A 682 -5.83 16.35 10.65
CA VAL A 682 -7.08 16.02 11.34
C VAL A 682 -8.12 15.58 10.32
N LEU A 683 -8.65 14.37 10.48
CA LEU A 683 -9.63 13.74 9.60
C LEU A 683 -10.96 13.53 10.31
N TYR A 684 -12.08 13.84 9.63
CA TYR A 684 -13.45 13.63 10.13
C TYR A 684 -14.29 12.79 9.15
#